data_207d9c69104c806d408f7eb7ea6f65c0
#
_entry.id   207d9c69104c806d408f7eb7ea6f65c0
#
_cell.length_a   1.000
_cell.length_b   1.000
_cell.length_c   1.000
_cell.angle_alpha   90.00
_cell.angle_beta   90.00
_cell.angle_gamma   90.00
#
_symmetry.space_group_name_H-M   'P 1'
#
loop_
_entity.id
_entity.type
_entity.pdbx_description
1 polymer ?
#
loop_
_entity_poly.entity_id
_entity_poly.type
_entity_poly.pdbx_seq_one_letter_code
_entity_poly.pdbx_strand_id
1 'polypeptide(L)'
;MTENTEQEETLLNTATPTEESTDIASGVFGTCSWRIDAEGTLYIGGGTLGETPVTFFPPWFNSYRFKIKKMVFTGPTIAPEETHRLFYGYSNLLSIENLAYLDVSQVTDMTSFFSDCRVLNGVDLSGWDTSNVTNMSNMFFEAFDQTENLIHLDLSSFDTSNVVDMSGMFSRCTKVQSIDLSSFDTSNVVNMNRMFFACNELITLDIAHFDTSNVVYMSRLFAECKKLRYVDVSNFDTSSAIDLSVMFRLNYELESVDVSNFDTSKVVHLHYMFDQCRKLKTIAVEGFDTSQVTSMNYMFNGCNSLTSLDVSNFDTSLVQAMRYMFANCELLETIDVSNFNTESVNYLTYMFLNCSKVKKLDLSYFQFEDPVEMAEMLAGTTSLNELTLGKGYRFVDSANLPAIPVEDGNTGYWQNVGSGTVTNPAGEYVLTSEELMANYTGAMADTYVWQKEPNYESILAKDSTLYLGETWDPQDNFISATDKEGNPLPFDMSMVSGTVDTSVAGVTPITYTNGSAAQVIHVTVKENQESIQAKDSVIYVGDQWDPQANFVSATDEDGMPLAFTPKMVEGSVDSQKTGDYFVTYTNGIASKTIKVTVKENKETLVVKGSTLYVGDNWNPQDNFISANDKEGNPLTFDQKMVSGKVDTTKVGVYPVTYQNGHQKKTVEIHVLAEPTKEKPDADTNQSGDKKPVPATPNETTNNNDQRDKKDEKNEKNKKDEKDDKDEKDEQEDKKLPTTGYQKSSLSMIGMACFLLGLYFVYKKKINVK
;
A
#
# COMPACT_ATOMS: atom_id res chain seq x y z
N MET A 1 56.05 29.40 74.34
CA MET A 1 57.20 30.19 73.83
C MET A 1 57.01 30.18 72.35
N THR A 2 56.39 31.23 71.82
CA THR A 2 57.01 32.29 71.10
C THR A 2 57.47 31.80 69.67
N GLU A 3 57.14 32.24 68.52
CA GLU A 3 56.87 33.61 68.13
C GLU A 3 56.25 33.60 66.66
N ASN A 4 55.48 34.58 66.39
CA ASN A 4 54.97 35.05 65.03
C ASN A 4 56.07 35.26 64.04
N THR A 5 55.78 35.02 62.75
CA THR A 5 56.16 35.95 61.69
C THR A 5 55.23 35.78 60.53
N GLU A 6 54.52 36.85 60.18
CA GLU A 6 53.80 37.10 58.93
C GLU A 6 54.75 37.15 57.76
N GLN A 7 54.37 36.49 56.64
CA GLN A 7 54.92 36.83 55.34
C GLN A 7 53.79 36.86 54.28
N GLU A 8 53.73 37.96 53.62
CA GLU A 8 52.86 38.29 52.48
C GLU A 8 52.88 37.22 51.40
N GLU A 9 51.75 36.65 51.05
CA GLU A 9 51.56 35.92 49.81
C GLU A 9 51.21 36.84 48.69
N THR A 10 52.15 37.00 47.77
CA THR A 10 51.95 37.57 46.46
C THR A 10 51.06 36.65 45.61
N LEU A 11 49.85 37.10 45.34
CA LEU A 11 48.96 36.44 44.41
C LEU A 11 49.57 36.44 43.00
N LEU A 12 50.21 35.31 42.61
CA LEU A 12 50.47 35.01 41.20
C LEU A 12 49.15 34.55 40.57
N ASN A 13 48.60 35.47 39.79
CA ASN A 13 47.48 35.20 38.93
C ASN A 13 47.95 34.31 37.77
N THR A 14 47.94 33.00 37.95
CA THR A 14 48.11 32.05 36.86
C THR A 14 46.79 32.02 36.07
N ALA A 15 46.69 32.90 35.08
CA ALA A 15 45.72 32.69 34.03
C ALA A 15 45.97 31.33 33.39
N THR A 16 45.07 30.39 33.63
CA THR A 16 44.94 29.19 32.78
C THR A 16 44.85 29.61 31.34
N PRO A 17 45.65 29.06 30.42
CA PRO A 17 45.47 29.35 29.01
C PRO A 17 44.02 28.96 28.68
N THR A 18 43.22 29.90 28.28
CA THR A 18 42.00 29.64 27.55
C THR A 18 42.47 28.92 26.28
N GLU A 19 42.19 27.60 26.16
CA GLU A 19 42.26 26.93 24.89
C GLU A 19 41.53 27.79 23.90
N GLU A 20 42.25 28.34 22.92
CA GLU A 20 41.62 29.05 21.80
C GLU A 20 40.63 28.04 21.19
N SER A 21 39.35 28.39 21.26
CA SER A 21 38.30 27.63 20.63
C SER A 21 38.65 27.40 19.17
N THR A 22 38.81 26.12 18.77
CA THR A 22 39.04 25.74 17.38
C THR A 22 37.76 25.85 16.55
N ASP A 23 36.75 26.52 17.07
CA ASP A 23 35.46 26.70 16.43
C ASP A 23 35.59 27.60 15.18
N ILE A 24 35.06 27.12 14.06
CA ILE A 24 35.04 27.89 12.80
C ILE A 24 33.89 28.90 12.77
N ALA A 25 32.87 28.70 13.61
CA ALA A 25 31.75 29.63 13.78
C ALA A 25 31.02 29.34 15.10
N SER A 26 30.39 30.36 15.64
CA SER A 26 29.52 30.25 16.83
C SER A 26 28.51 31.42 16.84
N GLY A 27 27.47 31.26 17.65
CA GLY A 27 26.45 32.31 17.83
C GLY A 27 25.30 31.89 18.72
N VAL A 28 24.20 32.56 18.59
CA VAL A 28 22.94 32.28 19.27
C VAL A 28 21.81 32.22 18.24
N PHE A 29 20.90 31.29 18.40
CA PHE A 29 19.68 31.14 17.58
C PHE A 29 18.48 30.89 18.50
N GLY A 30 17.58 31.85 18.59
CA GLY A 30 16.62 31.91 19.67
C GLY A 30 17.34 32.17 20.99
N THR A 31 17.20 31.25 21.96
CA THR A 31 17.97 31.28 23.21
C THR A 31 19.07 30.22 23.26
N CYS A 32 19.18 29.39 22.19
CA CYS A 32 20.17 28.33 22.07
C CYS A 32 21.51 28.87 21.60
N SER A 33 22.59 28.58 22.34
CA SER A 33 23.94 28.79 21.83
C SER A 33 24.28 27.73 20.79
N TRP A 34 25.05 28.11 19.79
CA TRP A 34 25.57 27.13 18.83
C TRP A 34 27.04 27.41 18.51
N ARG A 35 27.75 26.37 18.12
CA ARG A 35 29.11 26.45 17.62
C ARG A 35 29.40 25.32 16.63
N ILE A 36 30.33 25.56 15.72
CA ILE A 36 30.82 24.56 14.77
C ILE A 36 32.34 24.43 14.95
N ASP A 37 32.79 23.21 15.19
CA ASP A 37 34.23 22.91 15.29
C ASP A 37 34.92 22.78 13.90
N ALA A 38 36.22 22.59 13.91
CA ALA A 38 37.01 22.43 12.70
C ALA A 38 36.71 21.15 11.92
N GLU A 39 36.22 20.11 12.60
CA GLU A 39 35.84 18.81 12.08
C GLU A 39 34.47 18.83 11.38
N GLY A 40 33.71 19.90 11.58
CA GLY A 40 32.36 20.07 11.02
C GLY A 40 31.26 19.53 11.92
N THR A 41 31.49 19.48 13.24
CA THR A 41 30.45 19.18 14.22
C THR A 41 29.73 20.46 14.64
N LEU A 42 28.42 20.52 14.42
CA LEU A 42 27.55 21.57 14.94
C LEU A 42 27.04 21.15 16.34
N TYR A 43 27.35 21.91 17.33
CA TYR A 43 26.82 21.79 18.68
C TYR A 43 25.70 22.80 18.90
N ILE A 44 24.57 22.35 19.43
CA ILE A 44 23.40 23.18 19.74
C ILE A 44 23.14 23.06 21.25
N GLY A 45 23.20 24.18 21.95
CA GLY A 45 22.94 24.28 23.37
C GLY A 45 21.46 24.21 23.71
N GLY A 46 21.15 23.96 24.98
CA GLY A 46 19.77 23.97 25.45
C GLY A 46 19.12 25.35 25.37
N GLY A 47 17.79 25.37 25.33
CA GLY A 47 16.96 26.57 25.22
C GLY A 47 15.85 26.43 24.19
N THR A 48 15.29 27.55 23.74
CA THR A 48 14.33 27.59 22.64
C THR A 48 15.02 28.02 21.37
N LEU A 49 14.90 27.24 20.29
CA LEU A 49 15.42 27.58 18.96
C LEU A 49 14.75 28.86 18.45
N GLY A 50 15.42 29.57 17.54
CA GLY A 50 14.77 30.62 16.77
C GLY A 50 13.77 30.02 15.78
N GLU A 51 12.74 30.76 15.44
CA GLU A 51 11.78 30.38 14.41
C GLU A 51 12.44 30.25 13.04
N THR A 52 12.02 29.23 12.28
CA THR A 52 12.43 29.03 10.89
C THR A 52 11.19 29.00 9.99
N PRO A 53 10.49 30.14 9.81
CA PRO A 53 9.40 30.18 8.84
C PRO A 53 9.90 29.85 7.43
N VAL A 54 9.02 29.48 6.51
CA VAL A 54 9.31 28.86 5.21
C VAL A 54 10.46 29.49 4.42
N THR A 55 10.74 30.77 4.62
CA THR A 55 11.79 31.52 3.91
C THR A 55 13.07 31.72 4.74
N PHE A 56 13.09 31.31 5.99
CA PHE A 56 14.21 31.48 6.91
C PHE A 56 14.90 30.16 7.22
N PHE A 57 16.21 30.20 7.38
CA PHE A 57 17.03 29.06 7.79
C PHE A 57 17.84 29.43 9.03
N PRO A 58 18.30 28.47 9.83
CA PRO A 58 19.20 28.70 10.93
C PRO A 58 20.46 29.47 10.50
N PRO A 59 21.07 30.31 11.36
CA PRO A 59 22.16 31.21 10.98
C PRO A 59 23.41 30.54 10.42
N TRP A 60 23.62 29.25 10.77
CA TRP A 60 24.73 28.46 10.23
C TRP A 60 24.45 27.86 8.84
N PHE A 61 23.17 27.82 8.36
CA PHE A 61 22.76 27.10 7.16
C PHE A 61 23.49 27.57 5.90
N ASN A 62 23.38 28.84 5.55
CA ASN A 62 23.87 29.32 4.25
C ASN A 62 25.39 29.16 4.10
N SER A 63 26.16 29.36 5.17
CA SER A 63 27.63 29.38 5.12
C SER A 63 28.25 28.01 5.42
N TYR A 64 27.57 27.14 6.18
CA TYR A 64 28.21 25.96 6.74
C TYR A 64 27.48 24.64 6.48
N ARG A 65 26.24 24.60 5.93
CA ARG A 65 25.47 23.37 5.75
C ARG A 65 26.24 22.23 5.05
N PHE A 66 27.10 22.56 4.07
CA PHE A 66 27.92 21.56 3.39
C PHE A 66 29.21 21.17 4.13
N LYS A 67 29.55 21.87 5.21
CA LYS A 67 30.66 21.56 6.10
C LYS A 67 30.24 20.74 7.29
N ILE A 68 28.96 20.85 7.69
CA ILE A 68 28.42 20.14 8.85
C ILE A 68 28.27 18.67 8.49
N LYS A 69 28.98 17.81 9.23
CA LYS A 69 28.97 16.35 9.12
C LYS A 69 28.28 15.68 10.29
N LYS A 70 28.15 16.38 11.40
CA LYS A 70 27.56 15.88 12.64
C LYS A 70 26.83 17.01 13.35
N MET A 71 25.72 16.70 13.97
CA MET A 71 25.00 17.60 14.87
C MET A 71 24.90 16.95 16.25
N VAL A 72 25.03 17.75 17.31
CA VAL A 72 24.97 17.30 18.70
C VAL A 72 24.13 18.27 19.50
N PHE A 73 23.03 17.83 20.03
CA PHE A 73 22.27 18.57 21.03
C PHE A 73 22.91 18.37 22.40
N THR A 74 23.32 19.45 23.04
CA THR A 74 24.07 19.41 24.29
C THR A 74 23.23 19.65 25.53
N GLY A 75 21.94 19.90 25.37
CA GLY A 75 20.96 20.07 26.44
C GLY A 75 19.54 20.19 25.92
N PRO A 76 18.53 20.18 26.79
CA PRO A 76 17.12 20.28 26.42
C PRO A 76 16.87 21.50 25.53
N THR A 77 16.31 21.26 24.38
CA THR A 77 16.10 22.25 23.31
C THR A 77 14.65 22.18 22.88
N ILE A 78 13.98 23.32 22.79
CA ILE A 78 12.58 23.42 22.34
C ILE A 78 12.56 23.93 20.92
N ALA A 79 11.92 23.21 20.03
CA ALA A 79 11.57 23.68 18.69
C ALA A 79 10.26 24.50 18.77
N PRO A 80 10.25 25.76 18.34
CA PRO A 80 9.03 26.57 18.31
C PRO A 80 8.03 26.06 17.27
N GLU A 81 6.79 26.53 17.32
CA GLU A 81 5.69 26.14 16.44
C GLU A 81 6.07 26.24 14.95
N GLU A 82 6.65 27.36 14.54
CA GLU A 82 7.11 27.59 13.16
C GLU A 82 8.53 27.04 12.94
N THR A 83 8.71 25.73 13.10
CA THR A 83 10.00 25.06 12.86
C THR A 83 9.93 24.22 11.60
N HIS A 84 10.05 24.88 10.44
CA HIS A 84 10.15 24.19 9.16
C HIS A 84 11.62 23.88 8.84
N ARG A 85 11.87 22.79 8.11
CA ARG A 85 13.16 22.53 7.46
C ARG A 85 14.38 22.57 8.38
N LEU A 86 14.25 22.24 9.66
CA LEU A 86 15.35 22.39 10.64
C LEU A 86 16.63 21.67 10.20
N PHE A 87 16.51 20.49 9.64
CA PHE A 87 17.63 19.67 9.13
C PHE A 87 17.69 19.64 7.59
N TYR A 88 16.98 20.50 6.89
CA TYR A 88 16.91 20.53 5.43
C TYR A 88 18.26 20.81 4.77
N GLY A 89 18.63 20.00 3.75
CA GLY A 89 19.74 20.31 2.85
C GLY A 89 21.14 20.10 3.43
N TYR A 90 21.26 19.36 4.52
CA TYR A 90 22.58 18.98 5.06
C TYR A 90 23.09 17.70 4.40
N SER A 91 23.47 17.82 3.12
CA SER A 91 23.84 16.67 2.27
C SER A 91 25.10 15.93 2.72
N ASN A 92 25.88 16.47 3.66
CA ASN A 92 27.09 15.85 4.23
C ASN A 92 26.88 15.41 5.69
N LEU A 93 25.67 15.53 6.24
CA LEU A 93 25.37 15.17 7.63
C LEU A 93 25.30 13.65 7.78
N LEU A 94 26.19 13.09 8.58
CA LEU A 94 26.30 11.64 8.82
C LEU A 94 25.47 11.19 10.03
N SER A 95 25.38 12.01 11.06
CA SER A 95 24.66 11.68 12.30
C SER A 95 24.16 12.90 13.07
N ILE A 96 23.09 12.69 13.83
CA ILE A 96 22.56 13.63 14.79
C ILE A 96 22.57 12.92 16.15
N GLU A 97 23.29 13.46 17.13
CA GLU A 97 23.38 12.87 18.46
C GLU A 97 22.51 13.60 19.45
N ASN A 98 22.01 12.86 20.44
CA ASN A 98 21.16 13.34 21.52
C ASN A 98 19.87 14.03 21.00
N LEU A 99 19.31 13.53 19.91
CA LEU A 99 18.10 14.09 19.32
C LEU A 99 16.89 14.05 20.27
N ALA A 100 16.92 13.17 21.27
CA ALA A 100 15.96 13.14 22.36
C ALA A 100 15.93 14.43 23.23
N TYR A 101 16.94 15.30 23.13
CA TYR A 101 16.88 16.61 23.75
C TYR A 101 16.06 17.63 22.98
N LEU A 102 15.72 17.34 21.72
CA LEU A 102 14.89 18.22 20.90
C LEU A 102 13.41 17.93 21.18
N ASP A 103 12.78 18.81 21.91
CA ASP A 103 11.34 18.82 22.13
C ASP A 103 10.63 19.45 20.92
N VAL A 104 9.86 18.65 20.20
CA VAL A 104 9.09 19.06 19.02
C VAL A 104 7.59 19.14 19.31
N SER A 105 7.18 19.03 20.57
CA SER A 105 5.77 18.99 20.96
C SER A 105 4.96 20.25 20.56
N GLN A 106 5.61 21.34 20.24
CA GLN A 106 4.94 22.57 19.78
C GLN A 106 4.91 22.72 18.26
N VAL A 107 5.63 21.87 17.54
CA VAL A 107 5.74 21.95 16.07
C VAL A 107 4.43 21.52 15.41
N THR A 108 3.90 22.35 14.53
CA THR A 108 2.67 22.08 13.77
C THR A 108 2.94 21.72 12.32
N ASP A 109 4.10 22.08 11.78
CA ASP A 109 4.50 21.81 10.39
C ASP A 109 5.95 21.26 10.35
N MET A 110 6.06 19.99 9.92
CA MET A 110 7.35 19.31 9.72
C MET A 110 7.73 19.20 8.23
N THR A 111 7.22 20.11 7.40
CA THR A 111 7.54 20.12 5.97
C THR A 111 9.05 20.12 5.75
N SER A 112 9.53 19.11 4.98
CA SER A 112 10.94 18.98 4.58
C SER A 112 11.93 18.91 5.74
N PHE A 113 11.54 18.41 6.90
CA PHE A 113 12.33 18.48 8.13
C PHE A 113 13.72 17.86 8.00
N PHE A 114 13.84 16.68 7.37
CA PHE A 114 15.09 15.98 7.05
C PHE A 114 15.38 15.91 5.55
N SER A 115 14.66 16.69 4.74
CA SER A 115 14.83 16.65 3.30
C SER A 115 16.28 16.93 2.90
N ASP A 116 16.80 16.21 1.90
CA ASP A 116 18.18 16.33 1.40
C ASP A 116 19.29 15.97 2.42
N CYS A 117 18.97 15.23 3.50
CA CYS A 117 19.97 14.64 4.40
C CYS A 117 20.51 13.31 3.82
N ARG A 118 21.16 13.41 2.65
CA ARG A 118 21.44 12.27 1.73
C ARG A 118 22.33 11.18 2.31
N VAL A 119 23.30 11.53 3.16
CA VAL A 119 24.27 10.58 3.72
C VAL A 119 24.00 10.24 5.19
N LEU A 120 22.86 10.68 5.73
CA LEU A 120 22.49 10.42 7.11
C LEU A 120 22.30 8.91 7.34
N ASN A 121 22.93 8.37 8.39
CA ASN A 121 22.94 6.94 8.70
C ASN A 121 21.79 6.50 9.64
N GLY A 122 20.63 7.14 9.50
CA GLY A 122 19.48 6.91 10.35
C GLY A 122 19.31 7.98 11.41
N VAL A 123 18.15 7.98 12.03
CA VAL A 123 17.75 8.90 13.11
C VAL A 123 16.94 8.13 14.17
N ASP A 124 17.13 8.48 15.41
CA ASP A 124 16.31 8.01 16.52
C ASP A 124 15.27 9.08 16.86
N LEU A 125 14.00 8.79 16.55
CA LEU A 125 12.86 9.70 16.72
C LEU A 125 11.91 9.22 17.84
N SER A 126 12.29 8.21 18.60
CA SER A 126 11.43 7.49 19.53
C SER A 126 10.84 8.33 20.69
N GLY A 127 11.39 9.51 20.93
CA GLY A 127 10.91 10.40 22.00
C GLY A 127 10.09 11.60 21.51
N TRP A 128 9.79 11.70 20.23
CA TRP A 128 9.13 12.86 19.68
C TRP A 128 7.61 12.81 19.87
N ASP A 129 7.06 13.89 20.42
CA ASP A 129 5.62 14.15 20.48
C ASP A 129 5.21 14.90 19.21
N THR A 130 4.59 14.20 18.27
CA THR A 130 4.13 14.75 16.98
C THR A 130 2.63 15.04 16.94
N SER A 131 1.96 14.99 18.10
CA SER A 131 0.50 15.11 18.22
C SER A 131 -0.07 16.45 17.73
N ASN A 132 0.74 17.49 17.62
CA ASN A 132 0.32 18.79 17.09
C ASN A 132 0.62 18.99 15.60
N VAL A 133 1.29 18.03 14.97
CA VAL A 133 1.72 18.17 13.57
C VAL A 133 0.55 17.96 12.62
N THR A 134 0.35 18.91 11.71
CA THR A 134 -0.69 18.85 10.68
C THR A 134 -0.12 18.61 9.28
N ASN A 135 1.18 18.84 9.09
CA ASN A 135 1.85 18.74 7.79
C ASN A 135 3.20 18.03 7.94
N MET A 136 3.33 16.86 7.28
CA MET A 136 4.59 16.10 7.20
C MET A 136 5.10 15.99 5.76
N SER A 137 4.67 16.91 4.87
CA SER A 137 5.04 16.80 3.46
C SER A 137 6.56 16.90 3.26
N ASN A 138 7.09 16.00 2.44
CA ASN A 138 8.53 15.91 2.11
C ASN A 138 9.46 15.74 3.33
N MET A 139 8.96 15.30 4.50
CA MET A 139 9.74 15.26 5.74
C MET A 139 11.10 14.58 5.57
N PHE A 140 11.17 13.47 4.83
CA PHE A 140 12.39 12.71 4.52
C PHE A 140 12.74 12.73 3.03
N PHE A 141 12.24 13.69 2.24
CA PHE A 141 12.51 13.75 0.80
C PHE A 141 14.02 13.71 0.50
N GLU A 142 14.47 12.74 -0.32
CA GLU A 142 15.88 12.50 -0.64
C GLU A 142 16.79 12.29 0.61
N ALA A 143 16.22 11.96 1.76
CA ALA A 143 17.00 11.53 2.91
C ALA A 143 17.53 10.11 2.67
N PHE A 144 18.68 9.81 3.22
CA PHE A 144 19.31 8.48 3.20
C PHE A 144 19.63 7.92 1.79
N ASP A 145 19.55 8.73 0.72
CA ASP A 145 19.67 8.23 -0.65
C ASP A 145 21.11 7.88 -1.05
N GLN A 146 22.12 8.41 -0.36
CA GLN A 146 23.55 8.21 -0.62
C GLN A 146 24.30 7.56 0.57
N THR A 147 23.59 7.09 1.58
CA THR A 147 24.21 6.31 2.67
C THR A 147 24.72 4.95 2.15
N GLU A 148 25.79 4.42 2.77
CA GLU A 148 26.34 3.12 2.43
C GLU A 148 25.46 1.97 2.92
N ASN A 149 24.68 2.18 3.97
CA ASN A 149 23.88 1.16 4.63
C ASN A 149 22.41 1.21 4.15
N LEU A 150 21.73 0.08 4.26
CA LEU A 150 20.27 0.04 4.18
C LEU A 150 19.68 0.60 5.47
N ILE A 151 18.60 1.37 5.34
CA ILE A 151 17.94 2.05 6.45
C ILE A 151 16.65 1.32 6.82
N HIS A 152 16.47 1.07 8.10
CA HIS A 152 15.22 0.67 8.72
C HIS A 152 14.73 1.86 9.55
N LEU A 153 13.62 2.45 9.16
CA LEU A 153 13.08 3.67 9.79
C LEU A 153 11.96 3.28 10.75
N ASP A 154 12.16 3.56 12.03
CA ASP A 154 11.18 3.33 13.08
C ASP A 154 10.42 4.65 13.37
N LEU A 155 9.14 4.68 13.05
CA LEU A 155 8.21 5.78 13.31
C LEU A 155 7.03 5.34 14.19
N SER A 156 7.15 4.21 14.86
CA SER A 156 6.09 3.62 15.70
C SER A 156 5.65 4.51 16.87
N SER A 157 6.41 5.56 17.19
CA SER A 157 6.07 6.54 18.23
C SER A 157 5.32 7.77 17.70
N PHE A 158 5.20 7.93 16.36
CA PHE A 158 4.56 9.11 15.79
C PHE A 158 3.03 9.09 16.00
N ASP A 159 2.51 10.19 16.50
CA ASP A 159 1.08 10.49 16.46
C ASP A 159 0.79 11.31 15.21
N THR A 160 0.10 10.71 14.24
CA THR A 160 -0.25 11.36 12.97
C THR A 160 -1.73 11.71 12.87
N SER A 161 -2.47 11.60 13.97
CA SER A 161 -3.93 11.80 13.99
C SER A 161 -4.41 13.18 13.55
N ASN A 162 -3.54 14.18 13.55
CA ASN A 162 -3.84 15.53 13.09
C ASN A 162 -3.24 15.86 11.71
N VAL A 163 -2.53 14.92 11.08
CA VAL A 163 -1.82 15.18 9.82
C VAL A 163 -2.80 15.19 8.65
N VAL A 164 -2.71 16.25 7.83
CA VAL A 164 -3.52 16.45 6.62
C VAL A 164 -2.71 16.22 5.34
N ASP A 165 -1.42 16.54 5.34
CA ASP A 165 -0.54 16.41 4.17
C ASP A 165 0.68 15.54 4.50
N MET A 166 0.74 14.35 3.84
CA MET A 166 1.88 13.43 3.86
C MET A 166 2.58 13.34 2.50
N SER A 167 2.33 14.31 1.60
CA SER A 167 2.87 14.25 0.25
C SER A 167 4.39 14.21 0.25
N GLY A 168 4.94 13.26 -0.50
CA GLY A 168 6.38 13.10 -0.65
C GLY A 168 7.14 12.74 0.63
N MET A 169 6.48 12.35 1.72
CA MET A 169 7.10 12.17 3.05
C MET A 169 8.38 11.32 2.98
N PHE A 170 8.37 10.23 2.24
CA PHE A 170 9.52 9.33 2.05
C PHE A 170 10.05 9.35 0.60
N SER A 171 9.62 10.33 -0.19
CA SER A 171 9.98 10.39 -1.59
C SER A 171 11.50 10.39 -1.78
N ARG A 172 11.99 9.49 -2.64
CA ARG A 172 13.41 9.29 -2.96
C ARG A 172 14.29 8.85 -1.79
N CYS A 173 13.71 8.23 -0.77
CA CYS A 173 14.47 7.53 0.27
C CYS A 173 15.02 6.21 -0.29
N THR A 174 15.97 6.28 -1.23
CA THR A 174 16.36 5.16 -2.09
C THR A 174 17.05 4.00 -1.36
N LYS A 175 17.52 4.22 -0.12
CA LYS A 175 18.18 3.20 0.73
C LYS A 175 17.31 2.70 1.86
N VAL A 176 16.09 3.22 2.00
CA VAL A 176 15.15 2.72 3.00
C VAL A 176 14.61 1.37 2.55
N GLN A 177 14.81 0.34 3.39
CA GLN A 177 14.39 -1.04 3.14
C GLN A 177 13.08 -1.38 3.83
N SER A 178 12.85 -0.82 5.01
CA SER A 178 11.60 -0.94 5.75
C SER A 178 11.29 0.31 6.55
N ILE A 179 10.00 0.57 6.75
CA ILE A 179 9.47 1.68 7.55
C ILE A 179 8.44 1.09 8.50
N ASP A 180 8.57 1.36 9.79
CA ASP A 180 7.53 1.03 10.77
C ASP A 180 6.52 2.19 10.82
N LEU A 181 5.33 1.93 10.29
CA LEU A 181 4.20 2.86 10.23
C LEU A 181 3.05 2.42 11.14
N SER A 182 3.29 1.47 12.04
CA SER A 182 2.24 0.81 12.83
C SER A 182 1.40 1.74 13.71
N SER A 183 1.90 2.94 14.00
CA SER A 183 1.18 3.97 14.77
C SER A 183 0.43 4.99 13.91
N PHE A 184 0.59 4.94 12.57
CA PHE A 184 0.04 5.99 11.71
C PHE A 184 -1.49 5.94 11.68
N ASP A 185 -2.11 7.03 12.10
CA ASP A 185 -3.51 7.35 11.85
C ASP A 185 -3.59 8.26 10.62
N THR A 186 -4.17 7.75 9.55
CA THR A 186 -4.29 8.49 8.28
C THR A 186 -5.69 9.03 8.02
N SER A 187 -6.59 8.93 9.01
CA SER A 187 -8.00 9.30 8.87
C SER A 187 -8.26 10.77 8.50
N ASN A 188 -7.32 11.66 8.79
CA ASN A 188 -7.40 13.08 8.42
C ASN A 188 -6.59 13.46 7.19
N VAL A 189 -5.87 12.51 6.58
CA VAL A 189 -4.98 12.78 5.46
C VAL A 189 -5.77 13.01 4.18
N VAL A 190 -5.47 14.12 3.50
CA VAL A 190 -6.05 14.50 2.21
C VAL A 190 -5.08 14.30 1.06
N ASN A 191 -3.79 14.37 1.31
CA ASN A 191 -2.74 14.34 0.29
C ASN A 191 -1.65 13.33 0.61
N MET A 192 -1.59 12.26 -0.19
CA MET A 192 -0.54 11.22 -0.16
C MET A 192 0.31 11.19 -1.45
N ASN A 193 0.25 12.25 -2.28
CA ASN A 193 1.02 12.29 -3.52
C ASN A 193 2.48 11.96 -3.28
N ARG A 194 3.05 10.98 -4.02
CA ARG A 194 4.47 10.62 -3.98
C ARG A 194 4.99 10.18 -2.59
N MET A 195 4.13 9.78 -1.65
CA MET A 195 4.57 9.50 -0.28
C MET A 195 5.73 8.51 -0.25
N PHE A 196 5.70 7.45 -1.05
CA PHE A 196 6.77 6.45 -1.17
C PHE A 196 7.48 6.47 -2.54
N PHE A 197 7.36 7.57 -3.29
CA PHE A 197 7.94 7.67 -4.62
C PHE A 197 9.45 7.39 -4.61
N ALA A 198 9.92 6.48 -5.47
CA ALA A 198 11.32 6.11 -5.65
C ALA A 198 12.02 5.57 -4.38
N CYS A 199 11.29 4.88 -3.50
CA CYS A 199 11.87 4.08 -2.42
C CYS A 199 12.40 2.77 -3.00
N ASN A 200 13.55 2.83 -3.69
CA ASN A 200 14.04 1.75 -4.57
C ASN A 200 14.36 0.43 -3.85
N GLU A 201 14.77 0.48 -2.57
CA GLU A 201 15.15 -0.68 -1.77
C GLU A 201 13.99 -1.24 -0.94
N LEU A 202 12.82 -0.58 -0.92
CA LEU A 202 11.64 -1.01 -0.19
C LEU A 202 11.12 -2.33 -0.77
N ILE A 203 11.02 -3.37 0.07
CA ILE A 203 10.63 -4.73 -0.34
C ILE A 203 9.17 -5.00 0.00
N THR A 204 8.77 -4.60 1.21
CA THR A 204 7.41 -4.74 1.75
C THR A 204 7.02 -3.47 2.48
N LEU A 205 5.73 -3.21 2.53
CA LEU A 205 5.16 -2.08 3.25
C LEU A 205 3.86 -2.52 3.91
N ASP A 206 3.78 -2.38 5.23
CA ASP A 206 2.57 -2.69 5.98
C ASP A 206 1.75 -1.41 6.18
N ILE A 207 0.70 -1.29 5.38
CA ILE A 207 -0.23 -0.15 5.34
C ILE A 207 -1.68 -0.61 5.27
N ALA A 208 -1.97 -1.87 5.56
CA ALA A 208 -3.32 -2.40 5.52
C ALA A 208 -4.30 -1.70 6.48
N HIS A 209 -3.77 -1.00 7.51
CA HIS A 209 -4.55 -0.23 8.47
C HIS A 209 -4.81 1.22 8.07
N PHE A 210 -4.25 1.70 6.94
CA PHE A 210 -4.45 3.08 6.51
C PHE A 210 -5.92 3.36 6.18
N ASP A 211 -6.48 4.40 6.80
CA ASP A 211 -7.75 4.97 6.39
C ASP A 211 -7.50 6.00 5.28
N THR A 212 -7.97 5.70 4.07
CA THR A 212 -7.79 6.56 2.91
C THR A 212 -9.07 7.26 2.46
N SER A 213 -10.14 7.18 3.26
CA SER A 213 -11.48 7.71 2.91
C SER A 213 -11.51 9.21 2.62
N ASN A 214 -10.59 9.98 3.22
CA ASN A 214 -10.45 11.42 3.00
C ASN A 214 -9.38 11.79 1.97
N VAL A 215 -8.62 10.80 1.43
CA VAL A 215 -7.50 11.09 0.54
C VAL A 215 -7.98 11.41 -0.86
N VAL A 216 -7.68 12.62 -1.32
CA VAL A 216 -8.02 13.13 -2.65
C VAL A 216 -6.90 12.92 -3.66
N TYR A 217 -5.65 13.01 -3.23
CA TYR A 217 -4.48 12.96 -4.09
C TYR A 217 -3.58 11.79 -3.75
N MET A 218 -3.50 10.79 -4.64
CA MET A 218 -2.67 9.58 -4.49
C MET A 218 -1.70 9.36 -5.66
N SER A 219 -1.52 10.37 -6.53
CA SER A 219 -0.64 10.23 -7.69
C SER A 219 0.78 9.87 -7.27
N ARG A 220 1.39 8.90 -7.95
CA ARG A 220 2.76 8.40 -7.71
C ARG A 220 3.00 7.82 -6.31
N LEU A 221 1.96 7.40 -5.60
CA LEU A 221 2.08 6.97 -4.20
C LEU A 221 3.20 5.93 -4.00
N PHE A 222 3.26 4.91 -4.87
CA PHE A 222 4.27 3.83 -4.84
C PHE A 222 5.17 3.81 -6.09
N ALA A 223 5.15 4.87 -6.93
CA ALA A 223 5.90 4.82 -8.17
C ALA A 223 7.41 4.70 -7.91
N GLU A 224 8.09 3.93 -8.78
CA GLU A 224 9.53 3.69 -8.73
C GLU A 224 10.04 2.93 -7.47
N CYS A 225 9.17 2.23 -6.75
CA CYS A 225 9.58 1.30 -5.70
C CYS A 225 10.03 -0.02 -6.33
N LYS A 226 11.22 -0.02 -6.94
CA LYS A 226 11.70 -1.04 -7.88
C LYS A 226 11.81 -2.45 -7.33
N LYS A 227 11.95 -2.60 -5.99
CA LYS A 227 12.04 -3.90 -5.30
C LYS A 227 10.75 -4.29 -4.58
N LEU A 228 9.72 -3.45 -4.60
CA LEU A 228 8.44 -3.73 -3.98
C LEU A 228 7.77 -4.89 -4.72
N ARG A 229 7.56 -6.01 -4.01
CA ARG A 229 6.97 -7.23 -4.58
C ARG A 229 5.49 -7.36 -4.31
N TYR A 230 5.06 -6.80 -3.19
CA TYR A 230 3.68 -6.82 -2.74
C TYR A 230 3.39 -5.60 -1.87
N VAL A 231 2.23 -5.03 -2.04
CA VAL A 231 1.65 -4.01 -1.16
C VAL A 231 0.16 -4.28 -1.02
N ASP A 232 -0.33 -4.30 0.22
CA ASP A 232 -1.75 -4.50 0.50
C ASP A 232 -2.48 -3.15 0.49
N VAL A 233 -3.28 -2.96 -0.56
CA VAL A 233 -4.15 -1.81 -0.75
C VAL A 233 -5.63 -2.23 -0.83
N SER A 234 -5.94 -3.47 -0.46
CA SER A 234 -7.30 -4.02 -0.53
C SER A 234 -8.31 -3.29 0.36
N ASN A 235 -7.83 -2.60 1.39
CA ASN A 235 -8.66 -1.78 2.29
C ASN A 235 -8.70 -0.29 1.92
N PHE A 236 -8.04 0.13 0.83
CA PHE A 236 -8.05 1.52 0.43
C PHE A 236 -9.46 1.95 -0.02
N ASP A 237 -10.01 2.95 0.64
CA ASP A 237 -11.18 3.68 0.16
C ASP A 237 -10.71 4.80 -0.76
N THR A 238 -10.97 4.65 -2.05
CA THR A 238 -10.60 5.64 -3.07
C THR A 238 -11.77 6.52 -3.52
N SER A 239 -12.91 6.46 -2.82
CA SER A 239 -14.13 7.20 -3.18
C SER A 239 -13.97 8.73 -3.17
N SER A 240 -12.93 9.25 -2.51
CA SER A 240 -12.58 10.67 -2.54
C SER A 240 -11.47 11.01 -3.55
N ALA A 241 -10.81 10.01 -4.12
CA ALA A 241 -9.66 10.20 -5.00
C ALA A 241 -10.06 10.76 -6.37
N ILE A 242 -9.28 11.75 -6.84
CA ILE A 242 -9.44 12.33 -8.19
C ILE A 242 -8.25 12.03 -9.11
N ASP A 243 -7.13 11.62 -8.56
CA ASP A 243 -5.89 11.35 -9.30
C ASP A 243 -5.17 10.10 -8.75
N LEU A 244 -5.24 9.00 -9.51
CA LEU A 244 -4.52 7.75 -9.27
C LEU A 244 -3.40 7.54 -10.31
N SER A 245 -3.06 8.60 -11.07
CA SER A 245 -2.05 8.50 -12.12
C SER A 245 -0.69 8.08 -11.57
N VAL A 246 0.03 7.27 -12.35
CA VAL A 246 1.42 6.91 -12.05
C VAL A 246 1.60 6.09 -10.75
N MET A 247 0.49 5.65 -10.09
CA MET A 247 0.52 5.13 -8.72
C MET A 247 1.51 3.98 -8.51
N PHE A 248 1.57 3.02 -9.44
CA PHE A 248 2.46 1.86 -9.37
C PHE A 248 3.54 1.85 -10.47
N ARG A 249 3.76 2.97 -11.15
CA ARG A 249 4.71 3.05 -12.26
C ARG A 249 6.12 2.59 -11.87
N LEU A 250 6.80 1.82 -12.75
CA LEU A 250 8.19 1.36 -12.61
C LEU A 250 8.44 0.44 -11.40
N ASN A 251 7.39 -0.23 -10.91
CA ASN A 251 7.50 -1.27 -9.90
C ASN A 251 7.83 -2.62 -10.56
N TYR A 252 9.09 -2.77 -10.97
CA TYR A 252 9.54 -3.88 -11.80
C TYR A 252 9.35 -5.27 -11.17
N GLU A 253 9.35 -5.33 -9.84
CA GLU A 253 9.26 -6.57 -9.07
C GLU A 253 7.85 -6.85 -8.54
N LEU A 254 6.87 -5.95 -8.76
CA LEU A 254 5.50 -6.09 -8.29
C LEU A 254 4.84 -7.30 -8.96
N GLU A 255 4.51 -8.33 -8.18
CA GLU A 255 3.95 -9.60 -8.68
C GLU A 255 2.43 -9.60 -8.66
N SER A 256 1.82 -8.93 -7.68
CA SER A 256 0.38 -8.77 -7.55
C SER A 256 0.03 -7.54 -6.72
N VAL A 257 -1.12 -6.96 -7.02
CA VAL A 257 -1.75 -5.89 -6.23
C VAL A 257 -3.27 -6.03 -6.38
N ASP A 258 -4.00 -5.93 -5.27
CA ASP A 258 -5.46 -5.99 -5.28
C ASP A 258 -6.03 -4.57 -5.30
N VAL A 259 -6.61 -4.19 -6.43
CA VAL A 259 -7.29 -2.90 -6.66
C VAL A 259 -8.79 -3.09 -6.93
N SER A 260 -9.32 -4.28 -6.68
CA SER A 260 -10.72 -4.62 -6.97
C SER A 260 -11.74 -3.77 -6.20
N ASN A 261 -11.33 -3.21 -5.06
CA ASN A 261 -12.18 -2.34 -4.23
C ASN A 261 -12.02 -0.84 -4.55
N PHE A 262 -11.20 -0.48 -5.54
CA PHE A 262 -11.03 0.93 -5.88
C PHE A 262 -12.30 1.53 -6.48
N ASP A 263 -12.88 2.54 -5.81
CA ASP A 263 -13.90 3.40 -6.38
C ASP A 263 -13.22 4.47 -7.23
N THR A 264 -13.36 4.37 -8.55
CA THR A 264 -12.76 5.31 -9.49
C THR A 264 -13.75 6.30 -10.09
N SER A 265 -14.97 6.38 -9.55
CA SER A 265 -16.07 7.19 -10.09
C SER A 265 -15.78 8.71 -10.16
N LYS A 266 -14.84 9.21 -9.35
CA LYS A 266 -14.39 10.61 -9.39
C LYS A 266 -13.01 10.79 -10.04
N VAL A 267 -12.36 9.71 -10.47
CA VAL A 267 -11.00 9.74 -10.98
C VAL A 267 -10.97 10.30 -12.39
N VAL A 268 -10.15 11.33 -12.59
CA VAL A 268 -9.94 11.98 -13.90
C VAL A 268 -8.65 11.51 -14.57
N HIS A 269 -7.67 11.05 -13.77
CA HIS A 269 -6.33 10.69 -14.23
C HIS A 269 -5.93 9.28 -13.84
N LEU A 270 -5.81 8.39 -14.86
CA LEU A 270 -5.33 6.99 -14.72
C LEU A 270 -4.05 6.72 -15.53
N HIS A 271 -3.50 7.75 -16.20
CA HIS A 271 -2.32 7.58 -17.05
C HIS A 271 -1.12 7.05 -16.27
N TYR A 272 -0.34 6.13 -16.89
CA TYR A 272 0.84 5.47 -16.31
C TYR A 272 0.59 4.66 -15.02
N MET A 273 -0.65 4.33 -14.65
CA MET A 273 -0.94 3.74 -13.34
C MET A 273 -0.12 2.47 -13.07
N PHE A 274 0.00 1.58 -14.04
CA PHE A 274 0.76 0.32 -13.97
C PHE A 274 1.94 0.28 -14.96
N ASP A 275 2.36 1.43 -15.51
CA ASP A 275 3.45 1.50 -16.48
C ASP A 275 4.72 0.83 -15.96
N GLN A 276 5.26 -0.16 -16.70
CA GLN A 276 6.45 -0.94 -16.38
C GLN A 276 6.33 -1.80 -15.10
N CYS A 277 5.13 -2.29 -14.75
CA CYS A 277 4.96 -3.34 -13.75
C CYS A 277 5.24 -4.72 -14.39
N ARG A 278 6.52 -5.00 -14.66
CA ARG A 278 6.96 -6.08 -15.55
C ARG A 278 6.61 -7.49 -15.10
N LYS A 279 6.47 -7.70 -13.77
CA LYS A 279 6.17 -9.01 -13.17
C LYS A 279 4.71 -9.19 -12.80
N LEU A 280 3.88 -8.17 -13.00
CA LEU A 280 2.45 -8.24 -12.71
C LEU A 280 1.78 -9.25 -13.64
N LYS A 281 1.16 -10.29 -13.08
CA LYS A 281 0.58 -11.42 -13.83
C LYS A 281 -0.89 -11.25 -14.13
N THR A 282 -1.61 -10.71 -13.17
CA THR A 282 -3.06 -10.44 -13.24
C THR A 282 -3.37 -9.16 -12.49
N ILE A 283 -4.42 -8.49 -12.90
CA ILE A 283 -4.96 -7.31 -12.20
C ILE A 283 -6.47 -7.24 -12.43
N ALA A 284 -7.20 -6.94 -11.37
CA ALA A 284 -8.64 -6.79 -11.37
C ALA A 284 -8.99 -5.30 -11.54
N VAL A 285 -9.33 -4.89 -12.76
CA VAL A 285 -9.75 -3.52 -13.10
C VAL A 285 -11.16 -3.47 -13.69
N GLU A 286 -11.84 -4.60 -13.75
CA GLU A 286 -13.20 -4.71 -14.25
C GLU A 286 -14.23 -3.89 -13.46
N GLY A 287 -13.90 -3.51 -12.22
CA GLY A 287 -14.70 -2.62 -11.36
C GLY A 287 -14.46 -1.12 -11.59
N PHE A 288 -13.49 -0.74 -12.42
CA PHE A 288 -13.15 0.66 -12.61
C PHE A 288 -14.24 1.43 -13.38
N ASP A 289 -14.78 2.47 -12.76
CA ASP A 289 -15.57 3.48 -13.44
C ASP A 289 -14.62 4.49 -14.11
N THR A 290 -14.57 4.47 -15.43
CA THR A 290 -13.67 5.34 -16.22
C THR A 290 -14.41 6.50 -16.90
N SER A 291 -15.68 6.72 -16.54
CA SER A 291 -16.55 7.72 -17.18
C SER A 291 -16.05 9.17 -17.07
N GLN A 292 -15.18 9.48 -16.12
CA GLN A 292 -14.58 10.81 -15.96
C GLN A 292 -13.14 10.89 -16.48
N VAL A 293 -12.57 9.77 -16.97
CA VAL A 293 -11.15 9.69 -17.34
C VAL A 293 -10.91 10.36 -18.71
N THR A 294 -9.91 11.24 -18.76
CA THR A 294 -9.55 11.98 -19.99
C THR A 294 -8.28 11.46 -20.67
N SER A 295 -7.46 10.68 -19.98
CA SER A 295 -6.22 10.10 -20.50
C SER A 295 -5.89 8.76 -19.89
N MET A 296 -5.66 7.76 -20.76
CA MET A 296 -5.21 6.42 -20.40
C MET A 296 -3.80 6.12 -20.96
N ASN A 297 -3.02 7.17 -21.28
CA ASN A 297 -1.67 6.99 -21.78
C ASN A 297 -0.83 6.09 -20.88
N TYR A 298 -0.16 5.08 -21.47
CA TYR A 298 0.78 4.19 -20.81
C TYR A 298 0.20 3.38 -19.62
N MET A 299 -1.13 3.27 -19.49
CA MET A 299 -1.74 2.70 -18.26
C MET A 299 -1.21 1.32 -17.93
N PHE A 300 -1.01 0.45 -18.92
CA PHE A 300 -0.48 -0.90 -18.76
C PHE A 300 0.82 -1.14 -19.55
N ASN A 301 1.47 -0.08 -20.05
CA ASN A 301 2.69 -0.24 -20.85
C ASN A 301 3.77 -1.02 -20.11
N GLY A 302 4.34 -2.03 -20.74
CA GLY A 302 5.43 -2.81 -20.16
C GLY A 302 5.01 -3.74 -19.04
N CYS A 303 3.72 -4.11 -18.94
CA CYS A 303 3.25 -5.20 -18.10
C CYS A 303 3.53 -6.54 -18.81
N ASN A 304 4.82 -6.87 -18.99
CA ASN A 304 5.28 -7.97 -19.83
C ASN A 304 4.78 -9.36 -19.39
N SER A 305 4.45 -9.52 -18.10
CA SER A 305 4.00 -10.81 -17.53
C SER A 305 2.47 -10.94 -17.47
N LEU A 306 1.73 -9.89 -17.86
CA LEU A 306 0.28 -9.88 -17.82
C LEU A 306 -0.28 -10.84 -18.87
N THR A 307 -1.08 -11.83 -18.46
CA THR A 307 -1.64 -12.86 -19.34
C THR A 307 -3.09 -12.65 -19.70
N SER A 308 -3.82 -11.91 -18.87
CA SER A 308 -5.21 -11.54 -19.08
C SER A 308 -5.48 -10.15 -18.49
N LEU A 309 -6.37 -9.41 -19.11
CA LEU A 309 -6.80 -8.08 -18.70
C LEU A 309 -8.22 -7.85 -19.17
N ASP A 310 -9.15 -7.60 -18.23
CA ASP A 310 -10.53 -7.25 -18.57
C ASP A 310 -10.72 -5.74 -18.49
N VAL A 311 -10.93 -5.12 -19.63
CA VAL A 311 -11.24 -3.70 -19.80
C VAL A 311 -12.57 -3.48 -20.52
N SER A 312 -13.39 -4.54 -20.59
CA SER A 312 -14.67 -4.54 -21.29
C SER A 312 -15.69 -3.54 -20.71
N ASN A 313 -15.51 -3.12 -19.45
CA ASN A 313 -16.36 -2.13 -18.79
C ASN A 313 -15.82 -0.68 -18.88
N PHE A 314 -14.68 -0.45 -19.53
CA PHE A 314 -14.12 0.89 -19.60
C PHE A 314 -14.99 1.81 -20.47
N ASP A 315 -15.50 2.89 -19.89
CA ASP A 315 -16.08 4.01 -20.64
C ASP A 315 -14.95 4.93 -21.11
N THR A 316 -14.77 4.98 -22.44
CA THR A 316 -13.72 5.78 -23.06
C THR A 316 -14.25 7.04 -23.75
N SER A 317 -15.50 7.40 -23.51
CA SER A 317 -16.20 8.50 -24.22
C SER A 317 -15.56 9.88 -24.01
N LEU A 318 -14.91 10.12 -22.88
CA LEU A 318 -14.17 11.35 -22.57
C LEU A 318 -12.66 11.25 -22.82
N VAL A 319 -12.16 10.07 -23.17
CA VAL A 319 -10.72 9.84 -23.30
C VAL A 319 -10.19 10.48 -24.58
N GLN A 320 -9.17 11.31 -24.45
CA GLN A 320 -8.50 12.01 -25.55
C GLN A 320 -7.21 11.33 -25.99
N ALA A 321 -6.60 10.50 -25.14
CA ALA A 321 -5.29 9.91 -25.41
C ALA A 321 -5.14 8.51 -24.79
N MET A 322 -4.71 7.55 -25.63
CA MET A 322 -4.43 6.15 -25.27
C MET A 322 -3.04 5.71 -25.80
N ARG A 323 -2.08 6.65 -25.90
CA ARG A 323 -0.71 6.31 -26.35
C ARG A 323 -0.09 5.24 -25.47
N TYR A 324 0.49 4.21 -26.07
CA TYR A 324 1.16 3.11 -25.37
C TYR A 324 0.29 2.38 -24.33
N MET A 325 -1.05 2.48 -24.38
CA MET A 325 -1.91 1.99 -23.29
C MET A 325 -1.63 0.53 -22.92
N PHE A 326 -1.45 -0.33 -23.93
CA PHE A 326 -1.15 -1.76 -23.76
C PHE A 326 0.23 -2.15 -24.32
N ALA A 327 1.06 -1.19 -24.71
CA ALA A 327 2.33 -1.48 -25.35
C ALA A 327 3.21 -2.39 -24.48
N ASN A 328 3.93 -3.32 -25.12
CA ASN A 328 4.83 -4.27 -24.47
C ASN A 328 4.14 -5.21 -23.45
N CYS A 329 2.85 -5.48 -23.60
CA CYS A 329 2.15 -6.56 -22.90
C CYS A 329 2.36 -7.88 -23.67
N GLU A 330 3.60 -8.37 -23.65
CA GLU A 330 4.07 -9.44 -24.56
C GLU A 330 3.37 -10.78 -24.38
N LEU A 331 2.86 -11.08 -23.15
CA LEU A 331 2.18 -12.33 -22.82
C LEU A 331 0.65 -12.23 -22.86
N LEU A 332 0.10 -11.06 -23.12
CA LEU A 332 -1.34 -10.85 -23.19
C LEU A 332 -1.92 -11.56 -24.43
N GLU A 333 -2.78 -12.55 -24.22
CA GLU A 333 -3.35 -13.33 -25.32
C GLU A 333 -4.68 -12.78 -25.84
N THR A 334 -5.44 -12.16 -24.93
CA THR A 334 -6.76 -11.59 -25.26
C THR A 334 -6.90 -10.20 -24.64
N ILE A 335 -7.51 -9.31 -25.38
CA ILE A 335 -7.92 -7.99 -24.92
C ILE A 335 -9.21 -7.60 -25.62
N ASP A 336 -10.23 -7.26 -24.85
CA ASP A 336 -11.52 -6.80 -25.40
C ASP A 336 -11.61 -5.28 -25.34
N VAL A 337 -11.50 -4.67 -26.49
CA VAL A 337 -11.66 -3.22 -26.71
C VAL A 337 -12.85 -2.92 -27.64
N SER A 338 -13.73 -3.91 -27.83
CA SER A 338 -14.85 -3.82 -28.77
C SER A 338 -15.86 -2.74 -28.39
N ASN A 339 -15.89 -2.27 -27.13
CA ASN A 339 -16.76 -1.21 -26.64
C ASN A 339 -16.07 0.17 -26.54
N PHE A 340 -14.79 0.27 -26.93
CA PHE A 340 -14.06 1.55 -26.81
C PHE A 340 -14.64 2.60 -27.77
N ASN A 341 -15.19 3.67 -27.20
CA ASN A 341 -15.55 4.87 -27.93
C ASN A 341 -14.31 5.73 -28.16
N THR A 342 -13.91 5.91 -29.42
CA THR A 342 -12.71 6.67 -29.77
C THR A 342 -13.02 8.00 -30.47
N GLU A 343 -14.29 8.47 -30.47
CA GLU A 343 -14.68 9.74 -31.07
C GLU A 343 -13.89 10.94 -30.59
N SER A 344 -13.59 10.96 -29.28
CA SER A 344 -12.82 12.04 -28.63
C SER A 344 -11.30 11.82 -28.68
N VAL A 345 -10.84 10.65 -29.17
CA VAL A 345 -9.43 10.25 -29.10
C VAL A 345 -8.61 10.87 -30.22
N ASN A 346 -7.53 11.57 -29.83
CA ASN A 346 -6.58 12.17 -30.76
C ASN A 346 -5.26 11.39 -30.87
N TYR A 347 -4.99 10.50 -29.92
CA TYR A 347 -3.68 9.86 -29.77
C TYR A 347 -3.80 8.38 -29.46
N LEU A 348 -3.48 7.53 -30.46
CA LEU A 348 -3.44 6.06 -30.38
C LEU A 348 -2.04 5.50 -30.68
N THR A 349 -1.04 6.38 -30.84
CA THR A 349 0.33 6.01 -31.19
C THR A 349 0.85 4.92 -30.24
N TYR A 350 1.34 3.80 -30.80
CA TYR A 350 1.90 2.65 -30.07
C TYR A 350 0.93 1.91 -29.13
N MET A 351 -0.41 2.05 -29.29
CA MET A 351 -1.37 1.52 -28.31
C MET A 351 -1.19 0.02 -28.03
N PHE A 352 -0.95 -0.80 -29.06
CA PHE A 352 -0.73 -2.25 -28.96
C PHE A 352 0.68 -2.68 -29.36
N LEU A 353 1.65 -1.76 -29.35
CA LEU A 353 3.04 -2.05 -29.72
C LEU A 353 3.57 -3.28 -28.95
N ASN A 354 4.10 -4.28 -29.67
CA ASN A 354 4.68 -5.50 -29.11
C ASN A 354 3.71 -6.36 -28.25
N CYS A 355 2.40 -6.26 -28.46
CA CYS A 355 1.43 -7.24 -27.92
C CYS A 355 1.51 -8.53 -28.76
N SER A 356 2.66 -9.21 -28.68
CA SER A 356 3.04 -10.29 -29.61
C SER A 356 2.20 -11.54 -29.53
N LYS A 357 1.45 -11.76 -28.43
CA LYS A 357 0.57 -12.92 -28.22
C LYS A 357 -0.91 -12.64 -28.48
N VAL A 358 -1.28 -11.38 -28.65
CA VAL A 358 -2.67 -11.03 -28.99
C VAL A 358 -3.05 -11.63 -30.33
N LYS A 359 -4.13 -12.42 -30.34
CA LYS A 359 -4.64 -13.13 -31.53
C LYS A 359 -5.80 -12.42 -32.17
N LYS A 360 -6.59 -11.69 -31.43
CA LYS A 360 -7.81 -11.05 -31.85
C LYS A 360 -7.87 -9.60 -31.38
N LEU A 361 -8.26 -8.70 -32.28
CA LEU A 361 -8.63 -7.33 -31.96
C LEU A 361 -9.93 -6.95 -32.67
N ASP A 362 -10.90 -6.47 -31.90
CA ASP A 362 -12.10 -5.90 -32.42
C ASP A 362 -12.06 -4.36 -32.33
N LEU A 363 -11.86 -3.71 -33.45
CA LEU A 363 -11.80 -2.26 -33.59
C LEU A 363 -13.04 -1.73 -34.30
N SER A 364 -14.16 -2.48 -34.28
CA SER A 364 -15.38 -2.16 -35.04
C SER A 364 -16.05 -0.86 -34.59
N TYR A 365 -15.88 -0.50 -33.30
CA TYR A 365 -16.40 0.75 -32.74
C TYR A 365 -15.41 1.92 -32.81
N PHE A 366 -14.17 1.65 -33.26
CA PHE A 366 -13.19 2.73 -33.41
C PHE A 366 -13.61 3.67 -34.55
N GLN A 367 -13.82 4.92 -34.20
CA GLN A 367 -14.14 5.98 -35.15
C GLN A 367 -13.41 7.26 -34.69
N PHE A 368 -13.00 8.05 -35.66
CA PHE A 368 -12.08 9.16 -35.40
C PHE A 368 -12.55 10.44 -36.08
N GLU A 369 -12.43 11.55 -35.39
CA GLU A 369 -12.39 12.88 -35.97
C GLU A 369 -10.95 13.28 -36.30
N ASP A 370 -10.72 14.12 -37.32
CA ASP A 370 -9.39 14.61 -37.67
C ASP A 370 -8.95 15.75 -36.75
N PRO A 371 -7.68 15.79 -36.35
CA PRO A 371 -6.59 14.83 -36.61
C PRO A 371 -6.47 13.74 -35.55
N VAL A 372 -6.16 12.50 -35.93
CA VAL A 372 -5.78 11.41 -35.01
C VAL A 372 -4.37 10.92 -35.34
N GLU A 373 -3.54 10.67 -34.31
CA GLU A 373 -2.21 10.06 -34.45
C GLU A 373 -2.27 8.55 -34.12
N MET A 374 -1.85 7.70 -35.09
CA MET A 374 -1.94 6.23 -34.97
C MET A 374 -0.61 5.52 -35.27
N ALA A 375 0.49 6.25 -35.36
CA ALA A 375 1.79 5.67 -35.72
C ALA A 375 2.14 4.47 -34.85
N GLU A 376 2.59 3.35 -35.50
CA GLU A 376 3.04 2.13 -34.83
C GLU A 376 1.98 1.48 -33.91
N MET A 377 0.70 1.79 -34.06
CA MET A 377 -0.39 1.33 -33.17
C MET A 377 -0.43 -0.20 -33.05
N LEU A 378 -0.19 -0.91 -34.17
CA LEU A 378 -0.27 -2.36 -34.28
C LEU A 378 1.11 -3.04 -34.46
N ALA A 379 2.20 -2.27 -34.36
CA ALA A 379 3.54 -2.82 -34.54
C ALA A 379 3.85 -3.94 -33.54
N GLY A 380 4.40 -5.04 -34.02
CA GLY A 380 4.78 -6.17 -33.18
C GLY A 380 3.65 -7.06 -32.67
N THR A 381 2.40 -6.89 -33.16
CA THR A 381 1.28 -7.81 -32.90
C THR A 381 1.36 -9.05 -33.80
N THR A 382 2.44 -9.80 -33.67
CA THR A 382 2.83 -10.85 -34.62
C THR A 382 1.94 -12.10 -34.61
N SER A 383 1.12 -12.28 -33.57
CA SER A 383 0.14 -13.39 -33.50
C SER A 383 -1.27 -12.97 -33.89
N LEU A 384 -1.49 -11.69 -34.20
CA LEU A 384 -2.81 -11.16 -34.54
C LEU A 384 -3.29 -11.77 -35.85
N ASN A 385 -4.32 -12.62 -35.77
CA ASN A 385 -4.87 -13.35 -36.91
C ASN A 385 -6.38 -13.17 -37.08
N GLU A 386 -7.01 -12.36 -36.22
CA GLU A 386 -8.40 -11.95 -36.36
C GLU A 386 -8.50 -10.45 -36.02
N LEU A 387 -8.85 -9.63 -37.02
CA LEU A 387 -8.94 -8.18 -36.90
C LEU A 387 -10.29 -7.70 -37.45
N THR A 388 -11.15 -7.20 -36.55
CA THR A 388 -12.44 -6.64 -36.94
C THR A 388 -12.32 -5.13 -37.09
N LEU A 389 -12.71 -4.61 -38.25
CA LEU A 389 -12.64 -3.20 -38.60
C LEU A 389 -14.03 -2.66 -38.91
N GLY A 390 -14.38 -1.52 -38.27
CA GLY A 390 -15.69 -0.88 -38.40
C GLY A 390 -15.80 0.13 -39.53
N LYS A 391 -17.02 0.59 -39.80
CA LYS A 391 -17.29 1.59 -40.84
C LYS A 391 -16.62 2.94 -40.54
N GLY A 392 -16.44 3.30 -39.29
CA GLY A 392 -15.78 4.53 -38.85
C GLY A 392 -14.27 4.43 -38.78
N TYR A 393 -13.73 3.20 -38.85
CA TYR A 393 -12.29 2.97 -38.78
C TYR A 393 -11.57 3.41 -40.06
N ARG A 394 -10.36 3.90 -39.89
CA ARG A 394 -9.42 4.16 -40.99
C ARG A 394 -8.02 4.01 -40.47
N PHE A 395 -7.13 3.54 -41.30
CA PHE A 395 -5.70 3.62 -40.99
C PHE A 395 -5.20 5.04 -41.26
N VAL A 396 -4.48 5.59 -40.29
CA VAL A 396 -3.83 6.91 -40.37
C VAL A 396 -2.38 6.70 -40.05
N ASP A 397 -1.50 7.45 -40.70
CA ASP A 397 -0.05 7.28 -40.57
C ASP A 397 0.40 5.83 -40.87
N SER A 398 1.54 5.41 -40.33
CA SER A 398 1.99 4.02 -40.34
C SER A 398 1.50 3.29 -39.10
N ALA A 399 0.30 2.71 -39.11
CA ALA A 399 -0.20 1.88 -38.01
C ALA A 399 0.63 0.59 -37.81
N ASN A 400 1.39 0.21 -38.82
CA ASN A 400 2.38 -0.87 -38.82
C ASN A 400 1.82 -2.26 -38.44
N LEU A 401 0.70 -2.62 -39.10
CA LEU A 401 0.16 -3.98 -38.99
C LEU A 401 1.22 -4.98 -39.51
N PRO A 402 1.68 -5.96 -38.72
CA PRO A 402 2.73 -6.88 -39.15
C PRO A 402 2.34 -7.68 -40.40
N ALA A 403 3.33 -7.99 -41.24
CA ALA A 403 3.16 -8.92 -42.32
C ALA A 403 2.82 -10.32 -41.80
N ILE A 404 1.88 -11.00 -42.44
CA ILE A 404 1.49 -12.37 -42.09
C ILE A 404 2.62 -13.32 -42.53
N PRO A 405 3.10 -14.20 -41.62
CA PRO A 405 4.13 -15.21 -41.95
C PRO A 405 3.57 -16.19 -43.00
N VAL A 406 4.35 -16.43 -44.06
CA VAL A 406 4.00 -17.41 -45.12
C VAL A 406 4.52 -18.77 -44.68
N GLU A 407 3.95 -19.32 -43.61
CA GLU A 407 4.24 -20.63 -43.04
C GLU A 407 2.95 -21.16 -42.40
N ASP A 408 2.92 -22.42 -42.04
CA ASP A 408 1.75 -23.08 -41.44
C ASP A 408 0.47 -22.95 -42.31
N GLY A 409 0.63 -22.93 -43.62
CA GLY A 409 -0.43 -22.86 -44.60
C GLY A 409 -1.08 -21.47 -44.71
N ASN A 410 -0.46 -20.41 -44.21
CA ASN A 410 -0.90 -19.04 -44.47
C ASN A 410 -0.39 -18.59 -45.85
N THR A 411 -1.19 -17.82 -46.56
CA THR A 411 -0.85 -17.29 -47.89
C THR A 411 -0.08 -15.95 -47.80
N GLY A 412 0.02 -15.35 -46.61
CA GLY A 412 0.56 -14.00 -46.45
C GLY A 412 -0.47 -12.87 -46.60
N TYR A 413 -1.75 -13.22 -46.78
CA TYR A 413 -2.85 -12.27 -47.03
C TYR A 413 -3.89 -12.30 -45.92
N TRP A 414 -4.47 -11.16 -45.63
CA TRP A 414 -5.74 -11.04 -44.92
C TRP A 414 -6.89 -11.29 -45.88
N GLN A 415 -7.90 -12.04 -45.42
CA GLN A 415 -9.16 -12.17 -46.15
C GLN A 415 -10.32 -11.78 -45.22
N ASN A 416 -11.25 -10.95 -45.74
CA ASN A 416 -12.45 -10.64 -44.99
C ASN A 416 -13.40 -11.83 -44.96
N VAL A 417 -14.14 -11.96 -43.85
CA VAL A 417 -15.04 -13.10 -43.62
C VAL A 417 -16.21 -13.11 -44.62
N GLY A 418 -16.77 -11.93 -44.91
CA GLY A 418 -17.89 -11.82 -45.82
C GLY A 418 -19.10 -12.65 -45.38
N SER A 419 -19.60 -13.52 -46.28
CA SER A 419 -20.68 -14.46 -45.97
C SER A 419 -20.21 -15.77 -45.37
N GLY A 420 -18.89 -15.94 -45.12
CA GLY A 420 -18.27 -17.14 -44.55
C GLY A 420 -18.20 -17.13 -43.02
N THR A 421 -17.14 -17.74 -42.52
CA THR A 421 -16.82 -17.77 -41.09
C THR A 421 -15.35 -17.44 -40.87
N VAL A 422 -14.95 -17.13 -39.66
CA VAL A 422 -13.53 -16.85 -39.30
C VAL A 422 -12.58 -18.01 -39.67
N THR A 423 -13.08 -19.23 -39.70
CA THR A 423 -12.31 -20.44 -40.07
C THR A 423 -12.44 -20.77 -41.58
N ASN A 424 -13.41 -20.22 -42.26
CA ASN A 424 -13.64 -20.41 -43.69
C ASN A 424 -14.15 -19.10 -44.32
N PRO A 425 -13.27 -18.09 -44.47
CA PRO A 425 -13.64 -16.78 -44.98
C PRO A 425 -14.09 -16.87 -46.46
N ALA A 426 -15.13 -16.12 -46.84
CA ALA A 426 -15.70 -16.07 -48.17
C ALA A 426 -15.81 -14.65 -48.72
N GLY A 427 -15.16 -13.68 -48.08
CA GLY A 427 -15.14 -12.30 -48.53
C GLY A 427 -14.23 -12.09 -49.75
N GLU A 428 -14.47 -11.02 -50.49
CA GLU A 428 -13.77 -10.71 -51.76
C GLU A 428 -12.46 -9.94 -51.58
N TYR A 429 -12.21 -9.36 -50.34
CA TYR A 429 -11.02 -8.57 -50.08
C TYR A 429 -9.90 -9.49 -49.59
N VAL A 430 -8.92 -9.72 -50.45
CA VAL A 430 -7.70 -10.49 -50.14
C VAL A 430 -6.51 -9.55 -50.30
N LEU A 431 -5.89 -9.16 -49.20
CA LEU A 431 -4.92 -8.05 -49.14
C LEU A 431 -3.76 -8.41 -48.23
N THR A 432 -2.56 -8.00 -48.58
CA THR A 432 -1.42 -7.97 -47.62
C THR A 432 -1.71 -6.97 -46.49
N SER A 433 -0.94 -7.03 -45.40
CA SER A 433 -1.07 -6.04 -44.32
C SER A 433 -0.86 -4.61 -44.83
N GLU A 434 0.12 -4.39 -45.74
CA GLU A 434 0.41 -3.09 -46.34
C GLU A 434 -0.76 -2.61 -47.19
N GLU A 435 -1.31 -3.47 -48.05
CA GLU A 435 -2.47 -3.15 -48.90
C GLU A 435 -3.72 -2.90 -48.07
N LEU A 436 -3.97 -3.67 -47.03
CA LEU A 436 -5.08 -3.45 -46.08
C LEU A 436 -4.99 -2.08 -45.44
N MET A 437 -3.82 -1.72 -44.90
CA MET A 437 -3.62 -0.37 -44.33
C MET A 437 -3.79 0.76 -45.36
N ALA A 438 -3.31 0.55 -46.59
CA ALA A 438 -3.34 1.58 -47.62
C ALA A 438 -4.72 1.78 -48.24
N ASN A 439 -5.54 0.71 -48.39
CA ASN A 439 -6.76 0.71 -49.18
C ASN A 439 -8.05 0.62 -48.36
N TYR A 440 -7.97 0.35 -47.04
CA TYR A 440 -9.15 0.17 -46.22
C TYR A 440 -10.04 1.42 -46.20
N THR A 441 -11.32 1.19 -46.43
CA THR A 441 -12.37 2.21 -46.28
C THR A 441 -13.54 1.61 -45.50
N GLY A 442 -14.42 2.43 -44.94
CA GLY A 442 -15.60 1.95 -44.20
C GLY A 442 -16.57 1.07 -45.04
N ALA A 443 -16.47 1.07 -46.36
CA ALA A 443 -17.21 0.12 -47.20
C ALA A 443 -16.68 -1.32 -47.12
N MET A 444 -15.47 -1.49 -46.63
CA MET A 444 -14.78 -2.78 -46.42
C MET A 444 -14.90 -3.30 -44.97
N ALA A 445 -15.82 -2.68 -44.20
CA ALA A 445 -16.00 -3.05 -42.77
C ALA A 445 -16.41 -4.50 -42.63
N ASP A 446 -15.56 -5.28 -41.98
CA ASP A 446 -15.73 -6.72 -41.76
C ASP A 446 -14.68 -7.23 -40.77
N THR A 447 -14.76 -8.51 -40.43
CA THR A 447 -13.67 -9.22 -39.74
C THR A 447 -12.69 -9.76 -40.76
N TYR A 448 -11.43 -9.51 -40.62
CA TYR A 448 -10.33 -10.01 -41.44
C TYR A 448 -9.58 -11.08 -40.70
N VAL A 449 -9.29 -12.19 -41.38
CA VAL A 449 -8.50 -13.32 -40.84
C VAL A 449 -7.34 -13.64 -41.78
N TRP A 450 -6.34 -14.32 -41.27
CA TRP A 450 -5.26 -14.83 -42.11
C TRP A 450 -5.79 -15.80 -43.13
N GLN A 451 -5.61 -15.52 -44.41
CA GLN A 451 -6.01 -16.43 -45.48
C GLN A 451 -5.16 -17.69 -45.42
N LYS A 452 -5.84 -18.83 -45.43
CA LYS A 452 -5.20 -20.15 -45.50
C LYS A 452 -5.19 -20.66 -46.95
N GLU A 453 -4.14 -21.39 -47.32
CA GLU A 453 -4.16 -22.13 -48.60
C GLU A 453 -5.26 -23.18 -48.57
N PRO A 454 -5.89 -23.48 -49.74
CA PRO A 454 -6.85 -24.58 -49.81
C PRO A 454 -6.19 -25.90 -49.37
N ASN A 455 -6.90 -26.70 -48.63
CA ASN A 455 -6.46 -28.02 -48.16
C ASN A 455 -5.59 -28.04 -46.90
N TYR A 456 -6.22 -27.71 -45.79
CA TYR A 456 -5.57 -27.66 -44.46
C TYR A 456 -6.07 -28.76 -43.55
N GLU A 457 -5.52 -29.97 -43.74
CA GLU A 457 -5.56 -30.95 -42.68
C GLU A 457 -4.61 -30.48 -41.60
N SER A 458 -5.14 -30.22 -40.44
CA SER A 458 -4.34 -29.90 -39.26
C SER A 458 -4.86 -30.63 -38.03
N ILE A 459 -4.00 -30.87 -37.10
CA ILE A 459 -4.36 -31.29 -35.77
C ILE A 459 -3.47 -30.57 -34.78
N LEU A 460 -4.08 -29.98 -33.79
CA LEU A 460 -3.40 -29.27 -32.72
C LEU A 460 -3.85 -29.86 -31.39
N ALA A 461 -2.89 -30.22 -30.57
CA ALA A 461 -3.09 -30.67 -29.23
C ALA A 461 -2.00 -30.11 -28.29
N LYS A 462 -2.27 -30.06 -27.02
CA LYS A 462 -1.37 -29.47 -26.02
C LYS A 462 -0.93 -30.54 -25.02
N ASP A 463 0.23 -30.35 -24.45
CA ASP A 463 0.68 -31.11 -23.30
C ASP A 463 -0.28 -30.93 -22.12
N SER A 464 -0.34 -31.92 -21.24
CA SER A 464 -1.06 -31.81 -19.99
C SER A 464 -0.26 -32.38 -18.82
N THR A 465 -0.61 -31.90 -17.67
CA THR A 465 -0.11 -32.47 -16.41
C THR A 465 -1.27 -32.94 -15.59
N LEU A 466 -1.15 -34.15 -15.07
CA LEU A 466 -2.08 -34.80 -14.19
C LEU A 466 -1.37 -35.21 -12.91
N TYR A 467 -2.11 -35.44 -11.88
CA TYR A 467 -1.57 -36.00 -10.66
C TYR A 467 -1.95 -37.47 -10.53
N LEU A 468 -1.18 -38.23 -9.75
CA LEU A 468 -1.41 -39.68 -9.57
C LEU A 468 -2.86 -39.98 -9.18
N GLY A 469 -3.48 -40.89 -9.95
CA GLY A 469 -4.85 -41.33 -9.75
C GLY A 469 -5.94 -40.49 -10.40
N GLU A 470 -5.59 -39.41 -11.06
CA GLU A 470 -6.53 -38.66 -11.89
C GLU A 470 -6.86 -39.42 -13.17
N THR A 471 -8.00 -39.13 -13.73
CA THR A 471 -8.40 -39.77 -15.01
C THR A 471 -7.92 -38.87 -16.15
N TRP A 472 -7.10 -39.43 -17.03
CA TRP A 472 -6.74 -38.76 -18.26
C TRP A 472 -7.85 -38.90 -19.30
N ASP A 473 -8.31 -37.76 -19.81
CA ASP A 473 -9.20 -37.69 -20.97
C ASP A 473 -8.42 -37.08 -22.16
N PRO A 474 -8.22 -37.84 -23.24
CA PRO A 474 -7.54 -37.29 -24.42
C PRO A 474 -8.19 -36.05 -25.00
N GLN A 475 -9.49 -35.87 -24.78
CA GLN A 475 -10.21 -34.69 -25.26
C GLN A 475 -9.67 -33.39 -24.66
N ASP A 476 -9.17 -33.43 -23.42
CA ASP A 476 -8.62 -32.23 -22.74
C ASP A 476 -7.32 -31.73 -23.37
N ASN A 477 -6.61 -32.60 -24.06
CA ASN A 477 -5.39 -32.24 -24.78
C ASN A 477 -5.66 -31.73 -26.20
N PHE A 478 -6.82 -32.09 -26.76
CA PHE A 478 -7.18 -31.66 -28.09
C PHE A 478 -7.51 -30.17 -28.13
N ILE A 479 -6.93 -29.45 -29.11
CA ILE A 479 -7.20 -28.03 -29.29
C ILE A 479 -8.06 -27.83 -30.52
N SER A 480 -7.63 -28.39 -31.67
CA SER A 480 -8.37 -28.25 -32.92
C SER A 480 -7.90 -29.25 -33.95
N ALA A 481 -8.75 -29.57 -34.88
CA ALA A 481 -8.41 -30.25 -36.14
C ALA A 481 -9.23 -29.65 -37.26
N THR A 482 -8.69 -29.68 -38.46
CA THR A 482 -9.40 -29.20 -39.67
C THR A 482 -9.33 -30.26 -40.73
N ASP A 483 -10.39 -30.32 -41.52
CA ASP A 483 -10.42 -31.14 -42.79
C ASP A 483 -9.61 -30.48 -43.89
N LYS A 484 -9.63 -31.06 -45.07
CA LYS A 484 -8.91 -30.60 -46.25
C LYS A 484 -9.39 -29.22 -46.77
N GLU A 485 -10.59 -28.85 -46.42
CA GLU A 485 -11.21 -27.58 -46.73
C GLU A 485 -10.94 -26.52 -45.66
N GLY A 486 -10.28 -26.92 -44.56
CA GLY A 486 -10.01 -26.04 -43.42
C GLY A 486 -11.19 -25.90 -42.46
N ASN A 487 -12.24 -26.71 -42.58
CA ASN A 487 -13.35 -26.69 -41.64
C ASN A 487 -12.93 -27.36 -40.32
N PRO A 488 -13.35 -26.83 -39.18
CA PRO A 488 -13.02 -27.44 -37.90
C PRO A 488 -13.64 -28.81 -37.76
N LEU A 489 -12.86 -29.78 -37.32
CA LEU A 489 -13.29 -31.11 -36.95
C LEU A 489 -13.46 -31.20 -35.42
N PRO A 490 -14.55 -31.81 -34.97
CA PRO A 490 -14.68 -32.14 -33.55
C PRO A 490 -13.64 -33.21 -33.16
N PHE A 491 -13.32 -33.25 -31.86
CA PHE A 491 -12.49 -34.31 -31.32
C PHE A 491 -13.11 -35.67 -31.59
N ASP A 492 -12.31 -36.65 -32.01
CA ASP A 492 -12.66 -38.04 -32.16
C ASP A 492 -11.53 -38.92 -31.57
N MET A 493 -11.89 -39.94 -30.81
CA MET A 493 -10.91 -40.84 -30.22
C MET A 493 -10.03 -41.57 -31.26
N SER A 494 -10.46 -41.68 -32.48
CA SER A 494 -9.65 -42.26 -33.58
C SER A 494 -8.46 -41.37 -33.96
N MET A 495 -8.48 -40.12 -33.54
CA MET A 495 -7.37 -39.18 -33.73
C MET A 495 -6.21 -39.44 -32.77
N VAL A 496 -6.41 -40.24 -31.72
CA VAL A 496 -5.45 -40.43 -30.62
C VAL A 496 -4.81 -41.80 -30.67
N SER A 497 -3.49 -41.82 -30.60
CA SER A 497 -2.70 -43.06 -30.48
C SER A 497 -1.84 -43.00 -29.23
N GLY A 498 -2.02 -43.99 -28.35
CA GLY A 498 -1.37 -44.09 -27.06
C GLY A 498 -2.35 -44.13 -25.89
N THR A 499 -1.84 -44.49 -24.71
CA THR A 499 -2.59 -44.53 -23.45
C THR A 499 -1.70 -44.02 -22.33
N VAL A 500 -2.28 -43.40 -21.34
CA VAL A 500 -1.56 -42.88 -20.15
C VAL A 500 -1.90 -43.75 -18.95
N ASP A 501 -0.87 -44.31 -18.29
CA ASP A 501 -1.03 -44.95 -16.99
C ASP A 501 -0.90 -43.92 -15.89
N THR A 502 -2.02 -43.45 -15.37
CA THR A 502 -2.06 -42.44 -14.31
C THR A 502 -1.77 -42.98 -12.91
N SER A 503 -1.50 -44.30 -12.78
CA SER A 503 -1.08 -44.90 -11.51
C SER A 503 0.43 -44.76 -11.25
N VAL A 504 1.21 -44.31 -12.24
CA VAL A 504 2.67 -44.18 -12.15
C VAL A 504 3.10 -42.81 -12.62
N ALA A 505 3.91 -42.11 -11.80
CA ALA A 505 4.48 -40.85 -12.19
C ALA A 505 5.46 -41.01 -13.37
N GLY A 506 5.35 -40.16 -14.36
CA GLY A 506 6.19 -40.20 -15.56
C GLY A 506 5.65 -39.32 -16.68
N VAL A 507 6.36 -39.31 -17.79
CA VAL A 507 5.97 -38.59 -19.02
C VAL A 507 5.68 -39.61 -20.11
N THR A 508 4.47 -39.55 -20.64
CA THR A 508 4.01 -40.45 -21.71
C THR A 508 3.75 -39.64 -22.99
N PRO A 509 4.42 -39.95 -24.10
CA PRO A 509 4.12 -39.35 -25.39
C PRO A 509 2.83 -39.89 -25.97
N ILE A 510 1.95 -39.02 -26.42
CA ILE A 510 0.69 -39.34 -27.06
C ILE A 510 0.67 -38.65 -28.45
N THR A 511 0.29 -39.41 -29.45
CA THR A 511 0.20 -38.90 -30.82
C THR A 511 -1.24 -38.60 -31.21
N TYR A 512 -1.48 -37.39 -31.67
CA TYR A 512 -2.73 -36.97 -32.32
C TYR A 512 -2.52 -36.95 -33.83
N THR A 513 -3.45 -37.48 -34.57
CA THR A 513 -3.38 -37.56 -36.04
C THR A 513 -4.70 -37.11 -36.66
N ASN A 514 -4.62 -36.37 -37.76
CA ASN A 514 -5.79 -36.02 -38.57
C ASN A 514 -5.34 -35.94 -40.06
N GLY A 515 -5.76 -36.90 -40.85
CA GLY A 515 -5.28 -37.04 -42.24
C GLY A 515 -3.77 -37.10 -42.32
N SER A 516 -3.17 -36.14 -43.00
CA SER A 516 -1.71 -36.02 -43.13
C SER A 516 -1.00 -35.33 -41.95
N ALA A 517 -1.78 -34.69 -41.11
CA ALA A 517 -1.23 -33.95 -39.95
C ALA A 517 -1.07 -34.89 -38.73
N ALA A 518 0.05 -34.77 -38.03
CA ALA A 518 0.32 -35.48 -36.79
C ALA A 518 1.04 -34.59 -35.80
N GLN A 519 0.64 -34.66 -34.52
CA GLN A 519 1.32 -33.98 -33.42
C GLN A 519 1.51 -34.94 -32.26
N VAL A 520 2.70 -34.92 -31.68
CA VAL A 520 3.01 -35.65 -30.45
C VAL A 520 2.94 -34.64 -29.31
N ILE A 521 2.21 -35.00 -28.27
CA ILE A 521 2.16 -34.29 -27.00
C ILE A 521 2.73 -35.14 -25.90
N HIS A 522 3.01 -34.52 -24.76
CA HIS A 522 3.47 -35.19 -23.56
C HIS A 522 2.45 -35.02 -22.44
N VAL A 523 1.96 -36.16 -21.94
CA VAL A 523 1.13 -36.18 -20.73
C VAL A 523 2.02 -36.54 -19.56
N THR A 524 2.16 -35.61 -18.64
CA THR A 524 2.98 -35.75 -17.45
C THR A 524 2.11 -36.12 -16.25
N VAL A 525 2.36 -37.27 -15.64
CA VAL A 525 1.73 -37.67 -14.38
C VAL A 525 2.71 -37.34 -13.25
N LYS A 526 2.32 -36.51 -12.35
CA LYS A 526 3.11 -36.07 -11.20
C LYS A 526 2.53 -36.59 -9.90
N GLU A 527 3.37 -36.70 -8.86
CA GLU A 527 2.88 -36.83 -7.50
C GLU A 527 2.20 -35.53 -7.08
N ASN A 528 1.01 -35.63 -6.56
CA ASN A 528 0.36 -34.44 -5.97
C ASN A 528 1.09 -34.05 -4.68
N GLN A 529 1.72 -32.90 -4.68
CA GLN A 529 2.51 -32.39 -3.56
C GLN A 529 1.72 -31.38 -2.70
N GLU A 530 0.41 -31.39 -2.86
CA GLU A 530 -0.43 -30.58 -1.98
C GLU A 530 -0.16 -30.94 -0.53
N SER A 531 0.13 -29.94 0.22
CA SER A 531 0.31 -30.09 1.64
C SER A 531 -0.31 -28.93 2.40
N ILE A 532 -0.63 -29.19 3.63
CA ILE A 532 -1.01 -28.13 4.55
C ILE A 532 -0.46 -28.42 5.93
N GLN A 533 0.19 -27.46 6.52
CA GLN A 533 0.71 -27.53 7.86
C GLN A 533 0.10 -26.40 8.68
N ALA A 534 -0.40 -26.77 9.82
CA ALA A 534 -0.92 -25.83 10.80
C ALA A 534 -0.56 -26.32 12.20
N LYS A 535 -0.48 -25.43 13.14
CA LYS A 535 -0.04 -25.69 14.53
C LYS A 535 -1.15 -25.38 15.51
N ASP A 536 -1.14 -26.12 16.60
CA ASP A 536 -2.00 -25.85 17.74
C ASP A 536 -1.71 -24.45 18.32
N SER A 537 -2.71 -23.88 18.94
CA SER A 537 -2.55 -22.60 19.65
C SER A 537 -3.35 -22.56 20.95
N VAL A 538 -2.94 -21.63 21.77
CA VAL A 538 -3.64 -21.31 23.00
C VAL A 538 -3.99 -19.82 22.95
N ILE A 539 -5.25 -19.52 23.19
CA ILE A 539 -5.74 -18.15 23.37
C ILE A 539 -6.49 -18.07 24.71
N TYR A 540 -6.84 -16.89 25.12
CA TYR A 540 -7.57 -16.69 26.36
C TYR A 540 -8.97 -16.14 26.06
N VAL A 541 -9.91 -16.37 26.96
CA VAL A 541 -11.28 -15.83 26.82
C VAL A 541 -11.21 -14.33 26.59
N GLY A 542 -11.85 -13.90 25.50
CA GLY A 542 -11.85 -12.50 25.05
C GLY A 542 -10.82 -12.16 23.99
N ASP A 543 -9.84 -13.01 23.74
CA ASP A 543 -8.90 -12.85 22.62
C ASP A 543 -9.64 -13.12 21.31
N GLN A 544 -9.21 -12.46 20.26
CA GLN A 544 -9.68 -12.78 18.92
C GLN A 544 -8.80 -13.89 18.35
N TRP A 545 -9.41 -15.00 17.95
CA TRP A 545 -8.69 -16.03 17.25
C TRP A 545 -8.50 -15.64 15.78
N ASP A 546 -7.25 -15.70 15.36
CA ASP A 546 -6.86 -15.49 13.96
C ASP A 546 -6.39 -16.82 13.36
N PRO A 547 -7.14 -17.39 12.42
CA PRO A 547 -6.72 -18.64 11.77
C PRO A 547 -5.38 -18.52 11.03
N GLN A 548 -5.03 -17.34 10.53
CA GLN A 548 -3.74 -17.14 9.86
C GLN A 548 -2.56 -17.37 10.80
N ALA A 549 -2.70 -17.07 12.08
CA ALA A 549 -1.64 -17.27 13.08
C ALA A 549 -1.32 -18.74 13.35
N ASN A 550 -2.26 -19.64 13.08
CA ASN A 550 -2.06 -21.08 13.20
C ASN A 550 -1.51 -21.71 11.92
N PHE A 551 -1.69 -21.08 10.79
CA PHE A 551 -1.16 -21.56 9.52
C PHE A 551 0.37 -21.55 9.55
N VAL A 552 0.99 -22.62 9.05
CA VAL A 552 2.45 -22.74 8.98
C VAL A 552 2.90 -22.70 7.52
N SER A 553 2.32 -23.55 6.70
CA SER A 553 2.64 -23.60 5.27
C SER A 553 1.58 -24.41 4.54
N ALA A 554 1.44 -24.14 3.27
CA ALA A 554 0.75 -25.01 2.33
C ALA A 554 1.52 -25.01 1.01
N THR A 555 1.35 -26.07 0.27
CA THR A 555 1.87 -26.15 -1.10
C THR A 555 0.74 -26.54 -2.02
N ASP A 556 0.79 -26.04 -3.26
CA ASP A 556 -0.07 -26.50 -4.32
C ASP A 556 0.32 -27.91 -4.81
N GLU A 557 -0.37 -28.38 -5.81
CA GLU A 557 -0.17 -29.70 -6.42
C GLU A 557 1.26 -29.91 -6.91
N ASP A 558 1.98 -28.85 -7.27
CA ASP A 558 3.38 -28.86 -7.70
C ASP A 558 4.38 -28.63 -6.53
N GLY A 559 3.88 -28.54 -5.30
CA GLY A 559 4.72 -28.28 -4.13
C GLY A 559 5.14 -26.83 -3.96
N MET A 560 4.57 -25.91 -4.74
CA MET A 560 4.87 -24.48 -4.59
C MET A 560 4.16 -23.91 -3.34
N PRO A 561 4.82 -23.04 -2.62
CA PRO A 561 4.25 -22.48 -1.41
C PRO A 561 3.03 -21.60 -1.72
N LEU A 562 1.96 -21.87 -0.99
CA LEU A 562 0.72 -21.12 -1.04
C LEU A 562 0.61 -20.22 0.19
N ALA A 563 0.11 -19.01 -0.06
CA ALA A 563 -0.26 -18.11 1.02
C ALA A 563 -1.55 -18.59 1.70
N PHE A 564 -1.69 -18.26 2.98
CA PHE A 564 -2.92 -18.52 3.71
C PHE A 564 -4.11 -17.82 3.05
N THR A 565 -5.22 -18.54 2.91
CA THR A 565 -6.51 -17.96 2.59
C THR A 565 -7.58 -18.46 3.57
N PRO A 566 -8.56 -17.65 3.94
CA PRO A 566 -9.61 -18.04 4.86
C PRO A 566 -10.44 -19.26 4.40
N LYS A 567 -10.45 -19.52 3.10
CA LYS A 567 -11.14 -20.67 2.52
C LYS A 567 -10.49 -22.01 2.88
N MET A 568 -9.24 -21.98 3.31
CA MET A 568 -8.50 -23.17 3.75
C MET A 568 -8.97 -23.67 5.11
N VAL A 569 -9.86 -22.97 5.80
CA VAL A 569 -10.18 -23.25 7.20
C VAL A 569 -11.65 -23.64 7.33
N GLU A 570 -11.89 -24.81 7.91
CA GLU A 570 -13.21 -25.31 8.27
C GLU A 570 -13.28 -25.48 9.80
N GLY A 571 -14.32 -24.91 10.37
CA GLY A 571 -14.53 -24.87 11.81
C GLY A 571 -14.49 -23.46 12.37
N SER A 572 -14.79 -23.34 13.63
CA SER A 572 -14.79 -22.05 14.33
C SER A 572 -14.37 -22.22 15.77
N VAL A 573 -13.82 -21.17 16.33
CA VAL A 573 -13.41 -21.10 17.72
C VAL A 573 -14.29 -20.08 18.44
N ASP A 574 -15.03 -20.54 19.42
CA ASP A 574 -15.74 -19.62 20.33
C ASP A 574 -14.76 -19.12 21.39
N SER A 575 -14.17 -17.97 21.08
CA SER A 575 -13.20 -17.33 21.97
C SER A 575 -13.82 -16.75 23.27
N GLN A 576 -15.12 -16.84 23.42
CA GLN A 576 -15.79 -16.43 24.66
C GLN A 576 -16.00 -17.58 25.65
N LYS A 577 -15.70 -18.80 25.23
CA LYS A 577 -15.92 -19.98 26.06
C LYS A 577 -14.67 -20.85 26.15
N THR A 578 -14.25 -21.14 27.36
CA THR A 578 -13.11 -22.06 27.59
C THR A 578 -13.39 -23.45 27.04
N GLY A 579 -12.38 -24.05 26.42
CA GLY A 579 -12.49 -25.38 25.86
C GLY A 579 -11.45 -25.64 24.78
N ASP A 580 -11.43 -26.88 24.30
CA ASP A 580 -10.63 -27.26 23.16
C ASP A 580 -11.52 -27.27 21.91
N TYR A 581 -11.12 -26.53 20.90
CA TYR A 581 -11.79 -26.40 19.62
C TYR A 581 -10.92 -27.03 18.54
N PHE A 582 -11.52 -27.88 17.73
CA PHE A 582 -10.81 -28.52 16.62
C PHE A 582 -11.18 -27.80 15.32
N VAL A 583 -10.15 -27.37 14.62
CA VAL A 583 -10.28 -26.64 13.36
C VAL A 583 -9.46 -27.37 12.30
N THR A 584 -10.05 -27.59 11.16
CA THR A 584 -9.40 -28.30 10.06
C THR A 584 -8.95 -27.31 9.00
N TYR A 585 -7.69 -27.38 8.67
CA TYR A 585 -7.10 -26.70 7.52
C TYR A 585 -7.09 -27.69 6.36
N THR A 586 -7.58 -27.23 5.22
CA THR A 586 -7.65 -28.03 4.00
C THR A 586 -6.99 -27.30 2.84
N ASN A 587 -6.31 -28.06 2.01
CA ASN A 587 -5.75 -27.58 0.76
C ASN A 587 -5.78 -28.75 -0.22
N GLY A 588 -6.70 -28.73 -1.16
CA GLY A 588 -6.96 -29.84 -2.07
C GLY A 588 -7.19 -31.17 -1.32
N ILE A 589 -6.31 -32.14 -1.58
CA ILE A 589 -6.38 -33.47 -0.91
C ILE A 589 -5.78 -33.45 0.50
N ALA A 590 -5.00 -32.45 0.84
CA ALA A 590 -4.32 -32.38 2.12
C ALA A 590 -5.20 -31.72 3.19
N SER A 591 -5.20 -32.33 4.38
CA SER A 591 -5.90 -31.75 5.52
C SER A 591 -5.09 -31.84 6.80
N LYS A 592 -5.24 -30.88 7.69
CA LYS A 592 -4.63 -30.85 9.00
C LYS A 592 -5.61 -30.30 10.02
N THR A 593 -6.03 -31.15 10.92
CA THR A 593 -6.80 -30.70 12.07
C THR A 593 -5.86 -30.26 13.18
N ILE A 594 -6.09 -29.10 13.72
CA ILE A 594 -5.39 -28.55 14.86
C ILE A 594 -6.35 -28.35 16.03
N LYS A 595 -5.76 -28.17 17.17
CA LYS A 595 -6.46 -27.85 18.39
C LYS A 595 -6.16 -26.40 18.81
N VAL A 596 -7.20 -25.63 18.98
CA VAL A 596 -7.13 -24.29 19.59
C VAL A 596 -7.72 -24.40 21.00
N THR A 597 -6.89 -24.18 21.99
CA THR A 597 -7.34 -24.22 23.39
C THR A 597 -7.64 -22.80 23.86
N VAL A 598 -8.88 -22.56 24.22
CA VAL A 598 -9.32 -21.31 24.85
C VAL A 598 -9.22 -21.47 26.36
N LYS A 599 -8.28 -20.78 26.96
CA LYS A 599 -8.08 -20.78 28.42
C LYS A 599 -8.81 -19.61 29.09
N GLU A 600 -9.05 -19.77 30.36
CA GLU A 600 -9.57 -18.67 31.16
C GLU A 600 -8.58 -17.48 31.17
N ASN A 601 -9.07 -16.31 30.87
CA ASN A 601 -8.28 -15.07 30.97
C ASN A 601 -8.33 -14.57 32.43
N LYS A 602 -7.20 -14.63 33.10
CA LYS A 602 -7.06 -14.21 34.49
C LYS A 602 -6.48 -12.82 34.66
N GLU A 603 -6.53 -12.03 33.58
CA GLU A 603 -6.10 -10.64 33.64
C GLU A 603 -6.88 -9.88 34.71
N THR A 604 -6.16 -9.20 35.53
CA THR A 604 -6.71 -8.30 36.52
C THR A 604 -6.00 -6.96 36.49
N LEU A 605 -6.71 -5.95 36.91
CA LEU A 605 -6.15 -4.62 37.07
C LEU A 605 -6.86 -3.93 38.21
N VAL A 606 -6.12 -3.60 39.23
CA VAL A 606 -6.61 -2.89 40.44
C VAL A 606 -5.82 -1.61 40.60
N VAL A 607 -6.54 -0.52 40.57
CA VAL A 607 -5.99 0.83 40.69
C VAL A 607 -6.88 1.66 41.63
N LYS A 608 -6.32 2.72 42.18
CA LYS A 608 -7.01 3.65 43.09
C LYS A 608 -6.81 5.10 42.62
N GLY A 609 -7.77 5.93 42.86
CA GLY A 609 -7.61 7.37 42.76
C GLY A 609 -6.71 7.94 43.84
N SER A 610 -6.27 9.16 43.68
CA SER A 610 -5.48 9.87 44.70
C SER A 610 -5.87 11.35 44.73
N THR A 611 -5.53 11.96 45.83
CA THR A 611 -5.70 13.40 46.05
C THR A 611 -4.34 14.01 46.33
N LEU A 612 -4.03 15.06 45.61
CA LEU A 612 -2.79 15.83 45.68
C LEU A 612 -3.13 17.29 45.94
N TYR A 613 -2.15 18.06 46.34
CA TYR A 613 -2.25 19.51 46.40
C TYR A 613 -1.49 20.15 45.25
N VAL A 614 -1.88 21.35 44.89
CA VAL A 614 -1.16 22.10 43.87
C VAL A 614 0.33 22.20 44.19
N GLY A 615 1.16 21.77 43.26
CA GLY A 615 2.63 21.68 43.43
C GLY A 615 3.17 20.32 43.82
N ASP A 616 2.31 19.38 44.22
CA ASP A 616 2.73 18.01 44.49
C ASP A 616 3.22 17.30 43.23
N ASN A 617 4.04 16.30 43.41
CA ASN A 617 4.51 15.48 42.30
C ASN A 617 3.62 14.25 42.18
N TRP A 618 2.94 14.07 41.05
CA TRP A 618 2.13 12.90 40.79
C TRP A 618 2.95 11.82 40.10
N ASN A 619 2.95 10.62 40.67
CA ASN A 619 3.54 9.44 40.07
C ASN A 619 2.43 8.41 39.77
N PRO A 620 2.23 8.00 38.52
CA PRO A 620 1.18 7.02 38.16
C PRO A 620 1.33 5.68 38.92
N GLN A 621 2.54 5.30 39.30
CA GLN A 621 2.78 4.07 40.07
C GLN A 621 2.07 4.06 41.43
N ASP A 622 1.87 5.22 42.05
CA ASP A 622 1.23 5.32 43.37
C ASP A 622 -0.27 4.98 43.35
N ASN A 623 -0.86 5.06 42.19
CA ASN A 623 -2.26 4.71 41.95
C ASN A 623 -2.44 3.26 41.50
N PHE A 624 -1.36 2.56 41.12
CA PHE A 624 -1.40 1.16 40.76
C PHE A 624 -1.32 0.30 42.03
N ILE A 625 -2.24 -0.67 42.15
CA ILE A 625 -2.26 -1.60 43.28
C ILE A 625 -1.73 -2.96 42.86
N SER A 626 -2.33 -3.52 41.83
CA SER A 626 -1.92 -4.83 41.31
C SER A 626 -2.49 -5.05 39.92
N ALA A 627 -1.83 -5.87 39.16
CA ALA A 627 -2.32 -6.44 37.91
C ALA A 627 -1.80 -7.87 37.76
N ASN A 628 -2.55 -8.69 37.09
CA ASN A 628 -2.09 -10.01 36.68
C ASN A 628 -2.17 -10.14 35.16
N ASP A 629 -1.29 -10.94 34.58
CA ASP A 629 -1.35 -11.33 33.20
C ASP A 629 -2.48 -12.34 32.91
N LYS A 630 -2.58 -12.79 31.67
CA LYS A 630 -3.60 -13.76 31.24
C LYS A 630 -3.52 -15.10 31.95
N GLU A 631 -2.32 -15.47 32.41
CA GLU A 631 -2.06 -16.68 33.20
C GLU A 631 -2.38 -16.51 34.68
N GLY A 632 -2.54 -15.27 35.13
CA GLY A 632 -2.77 -14.93 36.54
C GLY A 632 -1.50 -14.62 37.29
N ASN A 633 -0.33 -14.51 36.62
CA ASN A 633 0.91 -14.11 37.27
C ASN A 633 0.88 -12.60 37.58
N PRO A 634 1.40 -12.20 38.78
CA PRO A 634 1.41 -10.79 39.14
C PRO A 634 2.35 -9.99 38.23
N LEU A 635 1.85 -8.88 37.75
CA LEU A 635 2.60 -7.91 36.95
C LEU A 635 3.05 -6.75 37.83
N THR A 636 4.26 -6.28 37.56
CA THR A 636 4.75 -5.02 38.10
C THR A 636 4.21 -3.86 37.29
N PHE A 637 4.11 -2.71 37.92
CA PHE A 637 3.71 -1.49 37.20
C PHE A 637 4.63 -1.19 36.01
N ASP A 638 4.06 -0.92 34.86
CA ASP A 638 4.74 -0.40 33.67
C ASP A 638 4.07 0.91 33.25
N GLN A 639 4.86 1.90 32.93
CA GLN A 639 4.38 3.21 32.46
C GLN A 639 3.49 3.12 31.21
N LYS A 640 3.68 2.09 30.38
CA LYS A 640 2.82 1.81 29.22
C LYS A 640 1.39 1.44 29.58
N MET A 641 1.16 1.02 30.80
CA MET A 641 -0.18 0.71 31.31
C MET A 641 -1.04 1.96 31.51
N VAL A 642 -0.45 3.16 31.47
CA VAL A 642 -1.12 4.39 31.88
C VAL A 642 -1.28 5.34 30.72
N SER A 643 -2.48 5.88 30.56
CA SER A 643 -2.80 6.97 29.64
C SER A 643 -3.59 8.06 30.39
N GLY A 644 -3.20 9.29 30.16
CA GLY A 644 -3.76 10.46 30.84
C GLY A 644 -2.64 11.37 31.36
N LYS A 645 -2.95 12.58 31.67
CA LYS A 645 -2.02 13.57 32.24
C LYS A 645 -2.69 14.26 33.43
N VAL A 646 -1.92 14.47 34.45
CA VAL A 646 -2.34 15.23 35.64
C VAL A 646 -1.55 16.54 35.65
N ASP A 647 -2.22 17.66 35.53
CA ASP A 647 -1.63 18.97 35.71
C ASP A 647 -1.67 19.35 37.21
N THR A 648 -0.62 19.01 37.91
CA THR A 648 -0.53 19.27 39.35
C THR A 648 -0.33 20.75 39.67
N THR A 649 -0.23 21.63 38.67
CA THR A 649 -0.15 23.09 38.87
C THR A 649 -1.52 23.73 38.99
N LYS A 650 -2.59 23.00 38.71
CA LYS A 650 -3.96 23.51 38.70
C LYS A 650 -4.90 22.62 39.47
N VAL A 651 -5.75 23.25 40.30
CA VAL A 651 -6.86 22.55 40.96
C VAL A 651 -7.78 21.95 39.90
N GLY A 652 -8.06 20.68 40.06
CA GLY A 652 -8.95 19.97 39.11
C GLY A 652 -9.06 18.48 39.43
N VAL A 653 -9.88 17.82 38.62
CA VAL A 653 -10.02 16.37 38.65
C VAL A 653 -9.51 15.85 37.30
N TYR A 654 -8.52 15.01 37.35
CA TYR A 654 -7.82 14.50 36.17
C TYR A 654 -8.08 12.99 36.02
N PRO A 655 -8.84 12.58 34.99
CA PRO A 655 -9.04 11.15 34.75
C PRO A 655 -7.77 10.54 34.17
N VAL A 656 -7.34 9.46 34.79
CA VAL A 656 -6.20 8.65 34.33
C VAL A 656 -6.67 7.23 34.10
N THR A 657 -6.37 6.72 32.93
CA THR A 657 -6.76 5.36 32.56
C THR A 657 -5.56 4.43 32.60
N TYR A 658 -5.75 3.33 33.31
CA TYR A 658 -4.81 2.21 33.33
C TYR A 658 -5.37 1.09 32.47
N GLN A 659 -4.50 0.41 31.77
CA GLN A 659 -4.87 -0.72 30.93
C GLN A 659 -3.86 -1.86 31.12
N ASN A 660 -4.39 -3.07 31.26
CA ASN A 660 -3.64 -4.31 31.26
C ASN A 660 -4.39 -5.30 30.38
N GLY A 661 -3.91 -5.54 29.16
CA GLY A 661 -4.59 -6.34 28.16
C GLY A 661 -6.01 -5.84 27.92
N HIS A 662 -7.01 -6.68 28.16
CA HIS A 662 -8.44 -6.35 28.05
C HIS A 662 -8.99 -5.56 29.25
N GLN A 663 -8.25 -5.51 30.37
CA GLN A 663 -8.68 -4.80 31.57
C GLN A 663 -8.34 -3.32 31.45
N LYS A 664 -9.37 -2.48 31.57
CA LYS A 664 -9.21 -1.03 31.54
C LYS A 664 -9.92 -0.40 32.72
N LYS A 665 -9.21 0.44 33.44
CA LYS A 665 -9.75 1.15 34.61
C LYS A 665 -9.34 2.61 34.57
N THR A 666 -10.33 3.49 34.69
CA THR A 666 -10.07 4.92 34.82
C THR A 666 -10.25 5.32 36.28
N VAL A 667 -9.31 6.04 36.81
CA VAL A 667 -9.34 6.61 38.16
C VAL A 667 -9.22 8.13 38.07
N GLU A 668 -9.75 8.80 39.03
CA GLU A 668 -9.68 10.25 39.15
C GLU A 668 -8.55 10.65 40.11
N ILE A 669 -7.74 11.58 39.66
CA ILE A 669 -6.70 12.22 40.46
C ILE A 669 -7.19 13.64 40.76
N HIS A 670 -7.43 13.90 42.02
CA HIS A 670 -7.91 15.19 42.51
C HIS A 670 -6.71 16.05 42.91
N VAL A 671 -6.58 17.20 42.28
CA VAL A 671 -5.59 18.22 42.70
C VAL A 671 -6.36 19.33 43.40
N LEU A 672 -6.09 19.47 44.68
CA LEU A 672 -6.71 20.43 45.59
C LEU A 672 -5.81 21.65 45.81
N ALA A 673 -6.38 22.76 46.16
CA ALA A 673 -5.62 23.91 46.61
C ALA A 673 -4.92 23.58 47.95
N GLU A 674 -3.69 24.06 48.14
CA GLU A 674 -3.02 23.93 49.45
C GLU A 674 -3.90 24.47 50.57
N PRO A 675 -4.02 23.76 51.67
CA PRO A 675 -4.76 24.26 52.83
C PRO A 675 -4.07 25.49 53.42
N THR A 676 -4.75 26.59 53.38
CA THR A 676 -4.28 27.80 54.10
C THR A 676 -4.08 27.49 55.56
N LYS A 677 -2.86 27.64 56.03
CA LYS A 677 -2.53 27.61 57.46
C LYS A 677 -3.16 28.85 58.13
N GLU A 678 -4.29 28.67 58.77
CA GLU A 678 -4.70 29.58 59.80
C GLU A 678 -4.05 29.24 61.12
N LYS A 679 -3.52 30.27 61.75
CA LYS A 679 -2.84 30.28 63.01
C LYS A 679 -3.87 30.08 64.15
N PRO A 680 -3.51 29.36 65.21
CA PRO A 680 -4.48 29.03 66.24
C PRO A 680 -4.73 30.19 67.18
N ASP A 681 -5.97 30.43 67.50
CA ASP A 681 -6.37 31.09 68.72
C ASP A 681 -7.19 30.15 69.62
N ALA A 682 -6.92 30.32 70.87
CA ALA A 682 -7.15 29.46 71.99
C ALA A 682 -8.61 29.31 72.43
N ASP A 683 -8.77 28.22 73.14
CA ASP A 683 -9.68 27.99 74.26
C ASP A 683 -11.10 27.48 74.00
N THR A 684 -11.32 26.37 74.46
CA THR A 684 -12.12 25.85 75.59
C THR A 684 -12.83 24.52 75.29
N ASN A 685 -12.35 23.59 76.06
CA ASN A 685 -13.06 22.51 76.79
C ASN A 685 -14.43 21.97 76.29
N GLN A 686 -14.50 20.73 76.10
CA GLN A 686 -15.05 19.66 76.98
C GLN A 686 -15.59 18.45 76.19
N SER A 687 -14.96 17.38 76.57
CA SER A 687 -15.53 16.09 76.99
C SER A 687 -16.45 15.31 76.02
N GLY A 688 -16.04 14.09 75.88
CA GLY A 688 -16.98 12.98 75.81
C GLY A 688 -16.61 11.87 74.86
N ASP A 689 -15.71 11.06 75.31
CA ASP A 689 -15.74 9.59 75.23
C ASP A 689 -16.57 8.91 74.17
N LYS A 690 -16.00 8.16 73.34
CA LYS A 690 -15.81 6.70 73.42
C LYS A 690 -15.45 6.11 72.06
N LYS A 691 -14.28 5.54 72.02
CA LYS A 691 -13.98 4.38 71.21
C LYS A 691 -14.86 3.20 71.64
N PRO A 692 -15.16 2.21 70.83
CA PRO A 692 -14.12 1.23 70.50
C PRO A 692 -14.21 0.64 69.10
N VAL A 693 -13.08 0.12 68.71
CA VAL A 693 -12.70 -0.88 67.74
C VAL A 693 -13.14 -2.28 68.24
N PRO A 694 -12.97 -3.37 67.57
CA PRO A 694 -13.26 -3.87 66.20
C PRO A 694 -14.06 -5.19 66.24
N ALA A 695 -14.40 -5.73 65.12
CA ALA A 695 -14.49 -7.18 64.96
C ALA A 695 -14.66 -7.60 63.49
N THR A 696 -13.74 -8.27 62.95
CA THR A 696 -13.85 -9.41 62.04
C THR A 696 -14.22 -10.66 62.88
N PRO A 697 -14.45 -11.85 62.38
CA PRO A 697 -14.77 -12.36 61.05
C PRO A 697 -15.87 -13.46 61.08
N ASN A 698 -15.88 -14.26 60.05
CA ASN A 698 -16.37 -15.66 59.89
C ASN A 698 -17.63 -15.78 59.03
N GLU A 699 -17.39 -16.38 57.92
CA GLU A 699 -17.46 -17.84 57.62
C GLU A 699 -18.88 -18.43 57.74
N THR A 700 -19.22 -19.02 56.71
CA THR A 700 -19.65 -20.42 56.53
C THR A 700 -20.99 -20.57 55.80
N THR A 701 -20.78 -21.27 54.74
CA THR A 701 -21.35 -22.56 54.32
C THR A 701 -22.81 -22.64 53.82
N ASN A 702 -22.74 -23.17 52.64
CA ASN A 702 -23.44 -24.40 52.22
C ASN A 702 -24.90 -24.42 51.89
N ASN A 703 -25.04 -24.92 50.74
CA ASN A 703 -25.83 -26.10 50.32
C ASN A 703 -27.16 -25.92 49.64
N ASN A 704 -27.11 -26.52 48.46
CA ASN A 704 -28.07 -27.50 47.94
C ASN A 704 -29.55 -27.08 47.80
N ASP A 705 -30.13 -27.30 46.77
CA ASP A 705 -30.48 -28.48 46.05
C ASP A 705 -31.56 -28.20 44.99
N GLN A 706 -31.29 -28.78 43.86
CA GLN A 706 -32.15 -29.62 43.06
C GLN A 706 -33.55 -29.20 42.58
N ARG A 707 -33.63 -29.47 41.33
CA ARG A 707 -34.79 -30.10 40.62
C ARG A 707 -35.89 -29.18 40.12
N ASP A 708 -36.26 -29.32 39.00
CA ASP A 708 -36.62 -30.32 38.02
C ASP A 708 -37.57 -29.68 36.98
N LYS A 709 -37.31 -30.06 35.78
CA LYS A 709 -38.28 -30.50 34.75
C LYS A 709 -39.25 -29.50 34.17
N LYS A 710 -39.12 -29.48 32.93
CA LYS A 710 -39.94 -30.09 31.85
C LYS A 710 -40.77 -29.11 31.04
N ASP A 711 -40.51 -29.32 29.83
CA ASP A 711 -41.40 -29.65 28.68
C ASP A 711 -42.10 -28.46 27.99
N GLU A 712 -41.74 -28.48 26.82
CA GLU A 712 -42.41 -28.88 25.56
C GLU A 712 -43.09 -27.75 24.78
N LYS A 713 -42.62 -27.74 23.60
CA LYS A 713 -43.32 -27.88 22.29
C LYS A 713 -43.99 -26.70 21.65
N ASN A 714 -43.51 -26.62 20.47
CA ASN A 714 -44.28 -26.57 19.20
C ASN A 714 -44.87 -25.26 18.75
N GLU A 715 -44.41 -25.02 17.66
CA GLU A 715 -44.92 -25.18 16.26
C GLU A 715 -45.51 -23.89 15.66
N LYS A 716 -44.88 -23.66 14.54
CA LYS A 716 -45.49 -23.50 13.21
C LYS A 716 -46.23 -22.22 12.85
N ASN A 717 -45.66 -21.76 11.81
CA ASN A 717 -46.31 -21.48 10.53
C ASN A 717 -46.87 -20.10 10.22
N LYS A 718 -46.29 -19.69 9.15
CA LYS A 718 -46.91 -19.23 7.89
C LYS A 718 -47.43 -17.83 7.81
N LYS A 719 -46.82 -17.21 6.85
CA LYS A 719 -47.39 -16.82 5.55
C LYS A 719 -48.14 -15.52 5.48
N ASP A 720 -47.67 -14.84 4.55
CA ASP A 720 -48.31 -14.20 3.41
C ASP A 720 -48.68 -12.72 3.49
N GLU A 721 -48.07 -12.13 2.55
CA GLU A 721 -48.61 -11.31 1.45
C GLU A 721 -49.04 -9.87 1.72
N LYS A 722 -48.38 -9.06 0.92
CA LYS A 722 -48.93 -8.09 -0.05
C LYS A 722 -49.62 -6.81 0.47
N ASP A 723 -49.20 -5.82 -0.05
CA ASP A 723 -49.60 -4.93 -1.15
C ASP A 723 -49.43 -3.44 -0.82
N ASP A 724 -48.76 -2.86 -1.76
CA ASP A 724 -49.06 -1.66 -2.53
C ASP A 724 -49.56 -0.36 -1.83
N LYS A 725 -48.86 0.65 -2.19
CA LYS A 725 -49.29 1.87 -2.92
C LYS A 725 -48.71 3.17 -2.42
N ASP A 726 -48.02 3.78 -3.33
CA ASP A 726 -48.10 5.14 -3.85
C ASP A 726 -48.33 6.32 -2.86
N GLU A 727 -47.46 7.28 -2.95
CA GLU A 727 -47.61 8.57 -3.62
C GLU A 727 -46.65 9.66 -3.10
N LYS A 728 -45.92 10.20 -4.05
CA LYS A 728 -45.72 11.61 -4.41
C LYS A 728 -45.12 12.62 -3.44
N ASP A 729 -44.10 13.18 -4.07
CA ASP A 729 -43.76 14.61 -4.18
C ASP A 729 -43.64 15.46 -2.93
N GLU A 730 -42.45 15.98 -2.72
CA GLU A 730 -42.25 17.43 -2.72
C GLU A 730 -40.76 17.80 -2.78
N GLN A 731 -40.45 18.58 -3.81
CA GLN A 731 -39.20 19.30 -4.01
C GLN A 731 -39.06 20.40 -2.93
N GLU A 732 -37.90 20.48 -2.30
CA GLU A 732 -37.42 21.76 -1.78
C GLU A 732 -36.00 22.01 -2.18
N ASP A 733 -35.88 23.01 -3.05
CA ASP A 733 -34.67 23.73 -3.40
C ASP A 733 -33.92 24.26 -2.16
N LYS A 734 -32.68 23.86 -1.95
CA LYS A 734 -31.73 24.64 -1.16
C LYS A 734 -30.52 25.00 -1.98
N LYS A 735 -30.49 26.25 -2.40
CA LYS A 735 -29.37 26.98 -2.97
C LYS A 735 -28.14 26.88 -2.07
N LEU A 736 -27.04 26.42 -2.64
CA LEU A 736 -25.69 26.57 -2.10
C LEU A 736 -25.15 27.98 -2.37
N PRO A 737 -24.41 28.59 -1.45
CA PRO A 737 -23.80 29.89 -1.66
C PRO A 737 -22.53 29.77 -2.51
N THR A 738 -22.48 30.59 -3.53
CA THR A 738 -21.29 30.82 -4.36
C THR A 738 -20.21 31.50 -3.53
N THR A 739 -19.12 30.80 -3.25
CA THR A 739 -17.85 31.43 -2.85
C THR A 739 -16.91 31.40 -4.03
N GLY A 740 -16.55 32.64 -4.46
CA GLY A 740 -15.65 32.86 -5.58
C GLY A 740 -14.23 32.38 -5.28
N TYR A 741 -13.73 31.56 -6.17
CA TYR A 741 -12.32 31.16 -6.19
C TYR A 741 -11.51 32.17 -6.95
N GLN A 742 -10.62 32.86 -6.26
CA GLN A 742 -9.56 33.63 -6.92
C GLN A 742 -8.54 32.66 -7.52
N LYS A 743 -8.35 32.73 -8.83
CA LYS A 743 -7.28 32.03 -9.55
C LYS A 743 -5.92 32.55 -9.06
N SER A 744 -5.17 31.73 -8.33
CA SER A 744 -3.78 31.98 -8.07
C SER A 744 -2.93 31.59 -9.29
N SER A 745 -2.10 32.55 -9.74
CA SER A 745 -1.24 32.48 -10.92
C SER A 745 0.05 31.64 -10.76
N LEU A 746 0.03 30.58 -9.92
CA LEU A 746 1.22 29.76 -9.63
C LEU A 746 1.43 28.56 -10.57
N SER A 747 0.49 28.25 -11.48
CA SER A 747 0.63 27.08 -12.36
C SER A 747 1.51 27.31 -13.60
N MET A 748 1.87 28.55 -13.93
CA MET A 748 2.70 28.84 -15.11
C MET A 748 4.21 28.83 -14.87
N ILE A 749 4.66 28.88 -13.62
CA ILE A 749 6.11 28.89 -13.31
C ILE A 749 6.69 27.46 -13.33
N GLY A 750 5.93 26.46 -12.97
CA GLY A 750 6.37 25.06 -12.99
C GLY A 750 6.61 24.52 -14.42
N MET A 751 5.80 24.95 -15.39
CA MET A 751 5.91 24.51 -16.78
C MET A 751 7.09 25.18 -17.52
N ALA A 752 7.43 26.42 -17.18
CA ALA A 752 8.58 27.13 -17.73
C ALA A 752 9.92 26.57 -17.26
N CYS A 753 10.00 26.08 -16.00
CA CYS A 753 11.21 25.42 -15.48
C CYS A 753 11.45 24.05 -16.09
N PHE A 754 10.39 23.31 -16.45
CA PHE A 754 10.51 22.00 -17.10
C PHE A 754 10.99 22.11 -18.56
N LEU A 755 10.52 23.13 -19.29
CA LEU A 755 10.96 23.40 -20.67
C LEU A 755 12.39 23.96 -20.74
N LEU A 756 12.81 24.73 -19.75
CA LEU A 756 14.20 25.21 -19.64
C LEU A 756 15.17 24.09 -19.30
N GLY A 757 14.78 23.12 -18.46
CA GLY A 757 15.57 21.93 -18.17
C GLY A 757 15.82 21.06 -19.39
N LEU A 758 14.81 20.84 -20.23
CA LEU A 758 14.92 20.10 -21.49
C LEU A 758 15.78 20.85 -22.54
N TYR A 759 15.72 22.17 -22.58
CA TYR A 759 16.55 22.99 -23.47
C TYR A 759 18.04 22.90 -23.10
N PHE A 760 18.40 22.89 -21.82
CA PHE A 760 19.79 22.74 -21.38
C PHE A 760 20.35 21.33 -21.61
N VAL A 761 19.54 20.28 -21.46
CA VAL A 761 19.94 18.89 -21.76
C VAL A 761 20.14 18.70 -23.26
N TYR A 762 19.30 19.29 -24.10
CA TYR A 762 19.42 19.23 -25.57
C TYR A 762 20.66 19.99 -26.07
N LYS A 763 20.97 21.17 -25.50
CA LYS A 763 22.13 21.97 -25.88
C LYS A 763 23.46 21.34 -25.43
N LYS A 764 23.47 20.53 -24.36
CA LYS A 764 24.67 19.80 -23.90
C LYS A 764 25.01 18.60 -24.79
N LYS A 765 24.02 18.03 -25.53
CA LYS A 765 24.21 16.92 -26.48
C LYS A 765 24.75 17.38 -27.86
N ILE A 766 24.60 18.65 -28.21
CA ILE A 766 25.06 19.19 -29.50
C ILE A 766 26.54 19.67 -29.44
N ASN A 767 27.09 19.91 -28.25
CA ASN A 767 28.48 20.37 -28.08
C ASN A 767 29.49 19.23 -27.79
N VAL A 768 29.10 17.94 -27.96
CA VAL A 768 29.98 16.78 -27.90
C VAL A 768 29.82 15.97 -29.19
N LYS A 769 30.23 16.58 -30.31
CA LYS A 769 30.62 15.92 -31.55
C LYS A 769 31.68 16.76 -32.23
#